data_d991a41129c09f5ac442f48d31321b6f
#
_entry.id   d991a41129c09f5ac442f48d31321b6f
#
_cell.length_a   1.000
_cell.length_b   1.000
_cell.length_c   1.000
_cell.angle_alpha   90.00
_cell.angle_beta   90.00
_cell.angle_gamma   90.00
#
_symmetry.space_group_name_H-M   'P 1'
#
loop_
_entity.id
_entity.type
_entity.pdbx_description
1 polymer ?
#
loop_
_entity_poly.entity_id
_entity_poly.type
_entity_poly.pdbx_seq_one_letter_code
_entity_poly.pdbx_strand_id
1 'polypeptide(L)'
;MGRYCSAPTAIFAISILPISPLLPHPNPTTPHRRIPQSDRYSQRRDFVGFLRMDVRRRSNKSVYSAADEPLKPHKLSSVSPPNASDGISLPLYLTNGVFFTMFFSVMYFLLQRWREKIRNSIPLHVVTLSELAAMAGLFVSAIYLLGFFGVGFVQSALKGNQDIWDVEDDENNEKYILEEDSRRGPWPAATTLGCSVPPPPVRKIAAVAPEQPTKSATPAEKPAPIIITPASSSDDEEIIKSVVEGKTPSYSLESKLGDTKRAASIRREALQRITGKSLEGLPLEGFNYDSILGQCCEMPVGYVQIPVGIAGPLLLDGREYSVPMGTTEGCLVASTNRGCKAIAASGGATSMLLRDGMTRAPVVRFGTAKRAAELKFFVEDPANFDNISAAFNKSSRFGRLQSIQCAIAGKNLYMRFSCSTGDAMGMNMVSKGVQNVLDLLQSKYPDMDVLGISGNFCSDKKPAAVNWIEGRGKSVVCEATIKEDVVKKILKTNVASLVELNMLKNLTGSAMAGALGGFNAHASNIVSAVYLATGQDPAQNVESSHCITMMEAVNDGKDLHVSVTMPSIEVGTVGGGTQLASQAACLNLLGVKGANRDAPGSNARLLATVVAGAVLAGELSLMSAIAAGQLVNSHMKYNRSNKDVTKA
;
A
#
# COMPACT_ATOMS: atom_id res chain seq x y z
N MET A 1 -18.06 65.38 -10.20
CA MET A 1 -19.34 65.20 -10.90
C MET A 1 -19.37 63.71 -11.29
N GLY A 2 -20.03 62.79 -10.62
CA GLY A 2 -21.47 62.59 -10.34
C GLY A 2 -21.91 61.49 -11.31
N ARG A 3 -22.36 60.39 -10.94
CA ARG A 3 -23.36 59.66 -10.17
C ARG A 3 -23.28 58.16 -10.53
N TYR A 4 -23.15 57.28 -9.62
CA TYR A 4 -24.08 56.30 -9.03
C TYR A 4 -25.11 55.64 -9.98
N CYS A 5 -25.06 54.33 -10.07
CA CYS A 5 -26.24 53.45 -9.99
C CYS A 5 -25.82 52.06 -9.52
N SER A 6 -26.36 51.66 -8.37
CA SER A 6 -26.29 50.38 -7.69
C SER A 6 -27.50 49.53 -8.04
N ALA A 7 -27.36 48.20 -8.06
CA ALA A 7 -28.44 47.24 -7.93
C ALA A 7 -27.96 45.93 -7.31
N PRO A 8 -28.82 45.11 -6.66
CA PRO A 8 -28.49 44.57 -5.36
C PRO A 8 -28.23 43.05 -5.34
N THR A 9 -27.36 42.68 -4.45
CA THR A 9 -27.04 41.30 -4.09
C THR A 9 -28.09 40.75 -3.10
N ALA A 10 -28.76 39.66 -3.45
CA ALA A 10 -29.65 38.93 -2.55
C ALA A 10 -28.82 37.91 -1.72
N ILE A 11 -28.70 38.17 -0.43
CA ILE A 11 -28.13 37.28 0.58
C ILE A 11 -29.30 36.51 1.21
N PHE A 12 -29.31 35.19 1.08
CA PHE A 12 -30.19 34.33 1.90
C PHE A 12 -29.48 34.03 3.22
N ALA A 13 -29.93 34.68 4.29
CA ALA A 13 -29.58 34.36 5.67
C ALA A 13 -30.58 33.38 6.22
N ILE A 14 -30.14 32.19 6.64
CA ILE A 14 -30.98 31.26 7.46
C ILE A 14 -30.72 31.61 8.92
N SER A 15 -31.74 32.14 9.57
CA SER A 15 -31.77 32.44 11.00
C SER A 15 -31.99 31.16 11.79
N ILE A 16 -31.08 30.83 12.69
CA ILE A 16 -31.26 29.86 13.76
C ILE A 16 -31.68 30.61 15.01
N LEU A 17 -32.86 30.34 15.53
CA LEU A 17 -33.36 30.85 16.82
C LEU A 17 -32.93 29.89 17.95
N PRO A 18 -32.54 30.42 19.12
CA PRO A 18 -32.19 29.63 20.29
C PRO A 18 -33.43 29.36 21.17
N ILE A 19 -33.57 28.12 21.66
CA ILE A 19 -34.50 27.76 22.72
C ILE A 19 -33.71 27.67 24.02
N SER A 20 -34.06 28.49 25.00
CA SER A 20 -33.61 28.42 26.39
C SER A 20 -34.76 28.12 27.35
N PRO A 21 -34.49 27.70 28.60
CA PRO A 21 -35.27 26.70 29.32
C PRO A 21 -36.18 27.26 30.41
N LEU A 22 -37.14 26.47 30.86
CA LEU A 22 -37.91 26.73 32.09
C LEU A 22 -38.10 25.45 32.91
N LEU A 23 -37.55 25.48 34.13
CA LEU A 23 -37.91 24.63 35.28
C LEU A 23 -39.10 25.30 36.03
N PRO A 24 -39.89 24.57 36.87
CA PRO A 24 -39.45 24.25 38.23
C PRO A 24 -39.95 22.90 38.82
N HIS A 25 -39.25 22.46 39.85
CA HIS A 25 -39.65 21.44 40.85
C HIS A 25 -40.80 21.90 41.76
N PRO A 26 -41.55 20.97 42.50
CA PRO A 26 -41.02 20.44 43.75
C PRO A 26 -41.42 18.97 44.11
N ASN A 27 -40.62 18.39 45.00
CA ASN A 27 -40.86 17.22 45.89
C ASN A 27 -41.86 17.55 47.01
N PRO A 28 -42.28 16.65 47.98
CA PRO A 28 -41.94 15.23 48.22
C PRO A 28 -43.14 14.35 48.73
N THR A 29 -42.97 13.03 48.90
CA THR A 29 -43.31 12.22 50.09
C THR A 29 -43.51 10.74 49.80
N THR A 30 -42.81 9.92 50.55
CA THR A 30 -42.91 8.46 50.74
C THR A 30 -44.22 8.07 51.48
N PRO A 31 -44.67 6.75 51.64
CA PRO A 31 -43.86 5.65 52.16
C PRO A 31 -44.17 4.19 51.65
N HIS A 32 -43.18 3.33 51.86
CA HIS A 32 -43.20 1.88 52.17
C HIS A 32 -44.39 0.97 51.87
N ARG A 33 -44.12 -0.15 51.20
CA ARG A 33 -44.50 -1.51 51.67
C ARG A 33 -43.62 -2.63 51.08
N ARG A 34 -43.28 -3.59 51.97
CA ARG A 34 -42.40 -4.79 51.84
C ARG A 34 -43.17 -5.95 51.19
N ILE A 35 -42.47 -6.76 50.37
CA ILE A 35 -42.21 -8.22 50.31
C ILE A 35 -43.45 -9.17 50.54
N PRO A 36 -43.59 -10.37 49.82
CA PRO A 36 -42.62 -11.45 49.87
C PRO A 36 -42.43 -12.28 48.55
N GLN A 37 -41.37 -13.08 48.62
CA GLN A 37 -41.04 -14.20 47.76
C GLN A 37 -42.10 -15.29 47.71
N SER A 38 -42.21 -16.02 46.60
CA SER A 38 -42.31 -17.48 46.61
C SER A 38 -42.19 -18.08 45.22
N ASP A 39 -41.41 -19.15 45.19
CA ASP A 39 -41.18 -20.16 44.18
C ASP A 39 -42.38 -20.62 43.35
N ARG A 40 -42.11 -21.03 42.14
CA ARG A 40 -42.37 -22.38 41.59
C ARG A 40 -42.19 -22.45 40.07
N TYR A 41 -41.20 -23.23 39.67
CA TYR A 41 -41.24 -24.43 38.80
C TYR A 41 -42.14 -24.43 37.55
N SER A 42 -41.39 -24.75 36.44
CA SER A 42 -41.67 -25.81 35.46
C SER A 42 -42.47 -25.49 34.19
N GLN A 43 -41.81 -25.92 33.12
CA GLN A 43 -42.35 -26.46 31.85
C GLN A 43 -42.90 -25.51 30.78
N ARG A 44 -42.14 -25.45 29.68
CA ARG A 44 -42.40 -26.02 28.35
C ARG A 44 -41.37 -25.50 27.36
N ARG A 45 -40.67 -26.31 26.87
CA ARG A 45 -40.27 -26.92 25.57
C ARG A 45 -41.02 -26.37 24.34
N ASP A 46 -40.15 -26.25 23.31
CA ASP A 46 -40.40 -26.41 21.89
C ASP A 46 -40.76 -25.17 21.09
N PHE A 47 -39.80 -24.70 20.32
CA PHE A 47 -39.85 -24.55 18.85
C PHE A 47 -38.77 -23.56 18.40
N VAL A 48 -37.67 -24.06 17.83
CA VAL A 48 -37.05 -23.61 16.57
C VAL A 48 -35.89 -24.55 16.24
N GLY A 49 -36.13 -25.45 15.36
CA GLY A 49 -35.11 -26.15 14.61
C GLY A 49 -34.88 -25.50 13.25
N PHE A 50 -33.80 -25.95 12.61
CA PHE A 50 -33.32 -25.66 11.24
C PHE A 50 -32.43 -24.42 11.14
N LEU A 51 -31.14 -24.53 10.83
CA LEU A 51 -30.42 -25.21 9.76
C LEU A 51 -28.92 -25.34 10.14
N ARG A 52 -28.43 -26.54 10.34
CA ARG A 52 -27.03 -26.92 10.26
C ARG A 52 -26.80 -27.65 8.96
N MET A 53 -25.98 -27.15 8.07
CA MET A 53 -25.44 -27.91 6.95
C MET A 53 -24.15 -28.60 7.37
N ASP A 54 -24.20 -29.92 7.44
CA ASP A 54 -23.08 -30.84 7.58
C ASP A 54 -22.39 -31.04 6.22
N VAL A 55 -21.12 -30.69 6.15
CA VAL A 55 -20.24 -31.06 5.04
C VAL A 55 -19.60 -32.43 5.36
N ARG A 56 -20.15 -33.51 4.84
CA ARG A 56 -19.53 -34.86 4.89
C ARG A 56 -18.47 -35.00 3.80
N ARG A 57 -17.21 -35.15 4.23
CA ARG A 57 -16.12 -35.73 3.42
C ARG A 57 -16.49 -37.18 3.04
N ARG A 58 -16.47 -37.48 1.74
CA ARG A 58 -16.35 -38.87 1.25
C ARG A 58 -14.95 -39.06 0.67
N SER A 59 -14.18 -39.91 1.32
CA SER A 59 -12.99 -40.54 0.80
C SER A 59 -13.42 -41.73 -0.10
N ASN A 60 -12.90 -41.83 -1.32
CA ASN A 60 -12.94 -43.07 -2.09
C ASN A 60 -11.51 -43.55 -2.29
N LYS A 61 -11.31 -44.80 -1.82
CA LYS A 61 -10.12 -45.61 -2.03
C LYS A 61 -10.09 -46.16 -3.46
N SER A 62 -8.88 -46.20 -4.00
CA SER A 62 -8.46 -46.86 -5.24
C SER A 62 -8.61 -48.36 -5.22
N VAL A 63 -8.92 -48.93 -6.37
CA VAL A 63 -8.60 -50.32 -6.70
C VAL A 63 -7.85 -50.33 -8.02
N TYR A 64 -6.65 -50.89 -8.00
CA TYR A 64 -5.79 -51.18 -9.16
C TYR A 64 -6.35 -52.33 -9.99
N SER A 65 -6.25 -52.27 -11.31
CA SER A 65 -5.91 -53.41 -12.16
C SER A 65 -5.28 -52.94 -13.49
N ALA A 66 -4.36 -53.79 -13.93
CA ALA A 66 -3.35 -53.55 -14.96
C ALA A 66 -3.87 -53.84 -16.40
N ALA A 67 -3.06 -53.39 -17.33
CA ALA A 67 -2.65 -53.97 -18.62
C ALA A 67 -2.99 -53.18 -19.89
N ASP A 68 -1.92 -52.72 -20.50
CA ASP A 68 -1.44 -52.87 -21.89
C ASP A 68 -2.14 -52.20 -23.10
N GLU A 69 -1.23 -51.53 -23.78
CA GLU A 69 -1.01 -51.28 -25.22
C GLU A 69 -1.54 -50.00 -25.90
N PRO A 70 -0.71 -49.41 -26.79
CA PRO A 70 -0.95 -48.07 -27.32
C PRO A 70 -1.69 -48.07 -28.65
N LEU A 71 -2.78 -47.33 -28.75
CA LEU A 71 -3.52 -47.08 -30.00
C LEU A 71 -3.18 -45.73 -30.59
N LYS A 72 -2.87 -45.73 -31.89
CA LYS A 72 -2.56 -44.61 -32.77
C LYS A 72 -3.64 -43.52 -32.78
N PRO A 73 -3.29 -42.28 -33.07
CA PRO A 73 -4.23 -41.18 -33.05
C PRO A 73 -5.15 -41.18 -34.29
N HIS A 74 -6.43 -41.35 -34.06
CA HIS A 74 -7.48 -41.02 -35.03
C HIS A 74 -7.75 -39.51 -34.99
N LYS A 75 -7.72 -38.91 -36.18
CA LYS A 75 -8.21 -37.54 -36.41
C LYS A 75 -9.70 -37.47 -36.04
N LEU A 76 -10.03 -36.78 -34.94
CA LEU A 76 -11.40 -36.33 -34.69
C LEU A 76 -11.62 -35.01 -35.44
N SER A 77 -12.57 -35.07 -36.36
CA SER A 77 -13.21 -33.94 -36.98
C SER A 77 -13.83 -33.04 -35.91
N SER A 78 -13.52 -31.75 -35.96
CA SER A 78 -14.09 -30.72 -35.12
C SER A 78 -15.59 -30.59 -35.35
N VAL A 79 -16.39 -31.11 -34.42
CA VAL A 79 -17.81 -30.74 -34.31
C VAL A 79 -17.86 -29.54 -33.38
N SER A 80 -18.15 -28.38 -33.95
CA SER A 80 -18.46 -27.17 -33.20
C SER A 80 -19.72 -27.39 -32.34
N PRO A 81 -19.78 -26.92 -31.11
CA PRO A 81 -21.00 -26.97 -30.29
C PRO A 81 -22.10 -26.14 -30.97
N PRO A 82 -23.39 -26.60 -30.89
CA PRO A 82 -24.49 -25.88 -31.51
C PRO A 82 -24.59 -24.44 -30.93
N ASN A 83 -24.64 -23.46 -31.82
CA ASN A 83 -24.88 -22.07 -31.46
C ASN A 83 -26.24 -21.96 -30.74
N ALA A 84 -26.25 -21.39 -29.56
CA ALA A 84 -27.46 -21.07 -28.78
C ALA A 84 -28.24 -19.90 -29.39
N SER A 85 -28.47 -19.87 -30.72
CA SER A 85 -29.09 -18.77 -31.44
C SER A 85 -30.44 -19.07 -32.11
N ASP A 86 -31.05 -20.26 -31.85
CA ASP A 86 -32.36 -20.60 -32.41
C ASP A 86 -33.54 -20.36 -31.42
N GLY A 87 -33.38 -19.44 -30.47
CA GLY A 87 -34.48 -18.84 -29.70
C GLY A 87 -35.12 -17.71 -30.51
N ILE A 88 -36.46 -17.71 -30.57
CA ILE A 88 -37.27 -16.63 -31.15
C ILE A 88 -36.72 -15.28 -30.69
N SER A 89 -36.16 -14.48 -31.60
CA SER A 89 -35.60 -13.17 -31.29
C SER A 89 -36.71 -12.21 -30.91
N LEU A 90 -36.99 -12.04 -29.65
CA LEU A 90 -37.84 -10.95 -29.15
C LEU A 90 -37.21 -9.62 -29.57
N PRO A 91 -38.01 -8.68 -30.15
CA PRO A 91 -37.47 -7.38 -30.56
C PRO A 91 -37.04 -6.59 -29.31
N LEU A 92 -35.75 -6.61 -29.04
CA LEU A 92 -35.12 -6.06 -27.82
C LEU A 92 -35.51 -4.59 -27.55
N TYR A 93 -35.71 -3.80 -28.60
CA TYR A 93 -36.15 -2.40 -28.47
C TYR A 93 -37.58 -2.28 -27.93
N LEU A 94 -38.48 -3.18 -28.31
CA LEU A 94 -39.86 -3.20 -27.82
C LEU A 94 -39.89 -3.64 -26.38
N THR A 95 -39.16 -4.69 -26.01
CA THR A 95 -39.09 -5.23 -24.67
C THR A 95 -38.47 -4.21 -23.68
N ASN A 96 -37.37 -3.58 -24.10
CA ASN A 96 -36.72 -2.53 -23.29
C ASN A 96 -37.65 -1.32 -23.13
N GLY A 97 -38.32 -0.89 -24.19
CA GLY A 97 -39.30 0.20 -24.16
C GLY A 97 -40.43 -0.08 -23.14
N VAL A 98 -40.96 -1.31 -23.13
CA VAL A 98 -42.01 -1.74 -22.18
C VAL A 98 -41.52 -1.69 -20.74
N PHE A 99 -40.36 -2.29 -20.43
CA PHE A 99 -39.82 -2.27 -19.07
C PHE A 99 -39.41 -0.87 -18.60
N PHE A 100 -38.89 -0.05 -19.48
CA PHE A 100 -38.53 1.34 -19.18
C PHE A 100 -39.79 2.17 -18.87
N THR A 101 -40.80 2.07 -19.74
CA THR A 101 -42.08 2.76 -19.52
C THR A 101 -42.78 2.28 -18.26
N MET A 102 -42.78 0.96 -17.99
CA MET A 102 -43.35 0.38 -16.79
C MET A 102 -42.64 0.89 -15.53
N PHE A 103 -41.31 0.93 -15.54
CA PHE A 103 -40.51 1.42 -14.39
C PHE A 103 -40.87 2.86 -14.03
N PHE A 104 -40.83 3.77 -15.00
CA PHE A 104 -41.10 5.19 -14.70
C PHE A 104 -42.57 5.46 -14.40
N SER A 105 -43.53 4.79 -15.06
CA SER A 105 -44.93 4.94 -14.79
C SER A 105 -45.31 4.45 -13.40
N VAL A 106 -44.80 3.30 -12.99
CA VAL A 106 -45.06 2.72 -11.66
C VAL A 106 -44.38 3.57 -10.58
N MET A 107 -43.17 4.03 -10.81
CA MET A 107 -42.46 4.93 -9.89
C MET A 107 -43.25 6.24 -9.69
N TYR A 108 -43.73 6.83 -10.80
CA TYR A 108 -44.56 8.03 -10.72
C TYR A 108 -45.87 7.80 -9.95
N PHE A 109 -46.55 6.66 -10.20
CA PHE A 109 -47.75 6.26 -9.47
C PHE A 109 -47.51 6.15 -7.95
N LEU A 110 -46.42 5.47 -7.55
CA LEU A 110 -46.04 5.32 -6.14
C LEU A 110 -45.73 6.68 -5.47
N LEU A 111 -44.99 7.54 -6.19
CA LEU A 111 -44.67 8.90 -5.68
C LEU A 111 -45.94 9.74 -5.50
N GLN A 112 -46.90 9.67 -6.41
CA GLN A 112 -48.18 10.36 -6.28
C GLN A 112 -48.99 9.82 -5.07
N ARG A 113 -49.08 8.51 -4.92
CA ARG A 113 -49.76 7.88 -3.77
C ARG A 113 -49.11 8.23 -2.45
N TRP A 114 -47.79 8.24 -2.35
CA TRP A 114 -47.10 8.66 -1.14
C TRP A 114 -47.32 10.14 -0.82
N ARG A 115 -47.32 10.99 -1.86
CA ARG A 115 -47.62 12.41 -1.72
C ARG A 115 -49.05 12.65 -1.20
N GLU A 116 -50.05 11.90 -1.68
CA GLU A 116 -51.41 11.93 -1.18
C GLU A 116 -51.51 11.48 0.28
N LYS A 117 -50.82 10.40 0.64
CA LYS A 117 -50.81 9.93 2.04
C LYS A 117 -50.20 10.97 2.99
N ILE A 118 -49.09 11.57 2.60
CA ILE A 118 -48.46 12.64 3.40
C ILE A 118 -49.42 13.82 3.57
N ARG A 119 -50.08 14.24 2.48
CA ARG A 119 -51.05 15.34 2.53
C ARG A 119 -52.26 15.05 3.44
N ASN A 120 -52.73 13.79 3.46
CA ASN A 120 -53.89 13.37 4.23
C ASN A 120 -53.50 12.80 5.61
N SER A 121 -52.24 12.96 6.05
CA SER A 121 -51.70 12.45 7.32
C SER A 121 -51.94 10.95 7.56
N ILE A 122 -51.99 10.15 6.47
CA ILE A 122 -52.14 8.70 6.54
C ILE A 122 -50.75 8.09 6.73
N PRO A 123 -50.54 7.18 7.70
CA PRO A 123 -49.24 6.54 7.91
C PRO A 123 -48.75 5.77 6.67
N LEU A 124 -47.52 5.95 6.29
CA LEU A 124 -46.91 5.33 5.06
C LEU A 124 -46.84 3.79 5.11
N HIS A 125 -46.89 3.20 6.31
CA HIS A 125 -46.88 1.75 6.50
C HIS A 125 -48.20 1.05 6.16
N VAL A 126 -49.31 1.79 6.02
CA VAL A 126 -50.60 1.25 5.56
C VAL A 126 -50.54 1.12 4.03
N VAL A 127 -50.18 -0.05 3.54
CA VAL A 127 -50.01 -0.32 2.12
C VAL A 127 -51.27 -0.95 1.53
N THR A 128 -51.80 -0.39 0.44
CA THR A 128 -52.92 -0.95 -0.31
C THR A 128 -52.45 -2.06 -1.26
N LEU A 129 -53.36 -2.95 -1.66
CA LEU A 129 -53.05 -4.03 -2.61
C LEU A 129 -52.47 -3.50 -3.95
N SER A 130 -53.00 -2.35 -4.41
CA SER A 130 -52.50 -1.69 -5.63
C SER A 130 -51.07 -1.15 -5.48
N GLU A 131 -50.71 -0.62 -4.32
CA GLU A 131 -49.35 -0.18 -4.04
C GLU A 131 -48.39 -1.35 -3.90
N LEU A 132 -48.84 -2.48 -3.31
CA LEU A 132 -48.03 -3.70 -3.23
C LEU A 132 -47.75 -4.27 -4.63
N ALA A 133 -48.77 -4.32 -5.50
CA ALA A 133 -48.59 -4.75 -6.90
C ALA A 133 -47.68 -3.79 -7.68
N ALA A 134 -47.79 -2.48 -7.45
CA ALA A 134 -46.91 -1.49 -8.05
C ALA A 134 -45.44 -1.64 -7.58
N MET A 135 -45.21 -1.87 -6.29
CA MET A 135 -43.87 -2.12 -5.78
C MET A 135 -43.23 -3.41 -6.39
N ALA A 136 -44.03 -4.49 -6.52
CA ALA A 136 -43.57 -5.70 -7.19
C ALA A 136 -43.22 -5.45 -8.68
N GLY A 137 -44.07 -4.70 -9.39
CA GLY A 137 -43.81 -4.30 -10.78
C GLY A 137 -42.54 -3.44 -10.95
N LEU A 138 -42.34 -2.49 -10.01
CA LEU A 138 -41.12 -1.65 -9.98
C LEU A 138 -39.87 -2.51 -9.78
N PHE A 139 -39.93 -3.47 -8.85
CA PHE A 139 -38.82 -4.36 -8.54
C PHE A 139 -38.43 -5.25 -9.73
N VAL A 140 -39.43 -5.87 -10.39
CA VAL A 140 -39.19 -6.69 -11.59
C VAL A 140 -38.61 -5.87 -12.72
N SER A 141 -39.14 -4.66 -12.96
CA SER A 141 -38.62 -3.75 -13.99
C SER A 141 -37.19 -3.32 -13.69
N ALA A 142 -36.86 -3.01 -12.41
CA ALA A 142 -35.54 -2.63 -12.00
C ALA A 142 -34.52 -3.77 -12.22
N ILE A 143 -34.86 -5.02 -11.85
CA ILE A 143 -34.00 -6.20 -12.08
C ILE A 143 -33.74 -6.40 -13.57
N TYR A 144 -34.79 -6.32 -14.40
CA TYR A 144 -34.65 -6.45 -15.84
C TYR A 144 -33.73 -5.39 -16.43
N LEU A 145 -33.93 -4.11 -16.09
CA LEU A 145 -33.12 -3.01 -16.60
C LEU A 145 -31.66 -3.07 -16.13
N LEU A 146 -31.42 -3.43 -14.87
CA LEU A 146 -30.07 -3.62 -14.33
C LEU A 146 -29.34 -4.80 -15.03
N GLY A 147 -30.04 -5.92 -15.25
CA GLY A 147 -29.46 -7.06 -15.97
C GLY A 147 -29.14 -6.72 -17.42
N PHE A 148 -30.06 -6.04 -18.11
CA PHE A 148 -29.89 -5.68 -19.51
C PHE A 148 -28.81 -4.61 -19.74
N PHE A 149 -28.81 -3.52 -19.00
CA PHE A 149 -27.79 -2.47 -19.13
C PHE A 149 -26.42 -2.93 -18.66
N GLY A 150 -26.34 -3.75 -17.61
CA GLY A 150 -25.08 -4.33 -17.13
C GLY A 150 -24.42 -5.23 -18.19
N VAL A 151 -25.19 -6.16 -18.77
CA VAL A 151 -24.69 -7.06 -19.83
C VAL A 151 -24.40 -6.29 -21.13
N GLY A 152 -25.27 -5.37 -21.53
CA GLY A 152 -25.10 -4.55 -22.74
C GLY A 152 -23.89 -3.63 -22.67
N PHE A 153 -23.60 -3.05 -21.49
CA PHE A 153 -22.42 -2.23 -21.27
C PHE A 153 -21.12 -3.03 -21.38
N VAL A 154 -21.07 -4.22 -20.78
CA VAL A 154 -19.91 -5.12 -20.86
C VAL A 154 -19.70 -5.61 -22.31
N GLN A 155 -20.77 -5.98 -23.04
CA GLN A 155 -20.68 -6.39 -24.44
C GLN A 155 -20.29 -5.24 -25.36
N SER A 156 -20.75 -4.01 -25.10
CA SER A 156 -20.34 -2.82 -25.88
C SER A 156 -18.88 -2.47 -25.64
N ALA A 157 -18.40 -2.59 -24.38
CA ALA A 157 -16.99 -2.40 -24.06
C ALA A 157 -16.08 -3.46 -24.69
N LEU A 158 -16.58 -4.70 -24.84
CA LEU A 158 -15.84 -5.78 -25.51
C LEU A 158 -15.86 -5.65 -27.04
N LYS A 159 -16.96 -5.18 -27.64
CA LYS A 159 -17.04 -4.95 -29.10
C LYS A 159 -16.28 -3.70 -29.57
N GLY A 160 -16.23 -2.65 -28.77
CA GLY A 160 -15.46 -1.44 -29.08
C GLY A 160 -13.95 -1.66 -29.17
N ASN A 161 -13.46 -2.81 -28.71
CA ASN A 161 -12.03 -3.15 -28.78
C ASN A 161 -11.64 -3.99 -30.02
N GLN A 162 -12.56 -4.41 -30.87
CA GLN A 162 -12.24 -5.21 -32.08
C GLN A 162 -11.92 -4.37 -33.31
N ASP A 163 -12.37 -3.12 -33.36
CA ASP A 163 -12.23 -2.26 -34.57
C ASP A 163 -11.06 -1.26 -34.51
N ILE A 164 -10.17 -1.36 -33.48
CA ILE A 164 -9.05 -0.42 -33.25
C ILE A 164 -7.67 -1.05 -33.57
N TRP A 165 -7.63 -2.28 -34.11
CA TRP A 165 -6.37 -3.02 -34.26
C TRP A 165 -5.64 -2.85 -35.59
N ASP A 166 -6.16 -2.05 -36.54
CA ASP A 166 -5.50 -1.72 -37.80
C ASP A 166 -5.03 -0.25 -37.79
N VAL A 167 -3.92 0.01 -37.09
CA VAL A 167 -3.15 1.26 -37.24
C VAL A 167 -1.75 0.88 -37.66
N GLU A 168 -1.40 1.36 -38.84
CA GLU A 168 -0.09 1.21 -39.50
C GLU A 168 1.07 1.59 -38.58
N ASP A 169 2.12 0.76 -38.59
CA ASP A 169 3.37 0.97 -37.88
C ASP A 169 4.10 2.24 -38.35
N ASP A 170 4.06 3.29 -37.57
CA ASP A 170 4.86 4.48 -37.78
C ASP A 170 6.26 4.31 -37.14
N GLU A 171 7.18 3.67 -37.89
CA GLU A 171 8.56 3.38 -37.48
C GLU A 171 9.41 4.63 -37.22
N ASN A 172 8.92 5.84 -37.47
CA ASN A 172 9.71 7.06 -37.40
C ASN A 172 9.78 7.73 -36.02
N ASN A 173 9.00 7.25 -35.03
CA ASN A 173 8.93 7.94 -33.73
C ASN A 173 9.94 7.42 -32.68
N GLU A 174 10.59 6.27 -32.91
CA GLU A 174 11.57 5.68 -31.97
C GLU A 174 12.98 6.28 -32.07
N LYS A 175 13.35 6.85 -33.21
CA LYS A 175 14.69 7.45 -33.41
C LYS A 175 14.92 8.71 -32.57
N TYR A 176 13.88 9.46 -32.24
CA TYR A 176 14.02 10.72 -31.50
C TYR A 176 14.36 10.55 -30.01
N ILE A 177 14.03 9.42 -29.39
CA ILE A 177 14.29 9.20 -27.96
C ILE A 177 15.72 8.73 -27.71
N LEU A 178 16.35 8.06 -28.68
CA LEU A 178 17.72 7.52 -28.55
C LEU A 178 18.80 8.46 -29.10
N GLU A 179 18.47 9.38 -30.02
CA GLU A 179 19.44 10.31 -30.61
C GLU A 179 19.73 11.57 -29.77
N GLU A 180 18.82 11.97 -28.85
CA GLU A 180 19.07 13.14 -28.00
C GLU A 180 20.10 12.87 -26.88
N ASP A 181 20.26 11.63 -26.45
CA ASP A 181 21.22 11.27 -25.37
C ASP A 181 22.66 11.15 -25.87
N SER A 182 22.87 11.01 -27.19
CA SER A 182 24.21 10.87 -27.79
C SER A 182 24.86 12.18 -28.24
N ARG A 183 24.16 13.33 -28.14
CA ARG A 183 24.68 14.64 -28.62
C ARG A 183 25.16 15.58 -27.51
N ARG A 184 25.16 15.20 -26.26
CA ARG A 184 25.74 16.00 -25.19
C ARG A 184 27.19 15.59 -24.92
N GLY A 185 28.10 16.39 -25.48
CA GLY A 185 29.53 16.39 -25.11
C GLY A 185 29.71 16.88 -23.65
N PRO A 186 30.92 16.71 -23.07
CA PRO A 186 31.17 17.01 -21.68
C PRO A 186 30.93 18.49 -21.34
N TRP A 187 30.26 18.73 -20.22
CA TRP A 187 29.88 20.05 -19.71
C TRP A 187 31.11 20.91 -19.43
N PRO A 188 31.12 22.21 -19.76
CA PRO A 188 32.18 23.12 -19.34
C PRO A 188 32.06 23.42 -17.83
N ALA A 189 33.22 23.42 -17.16
CA ALA A 189 33.36 23.73 -15.75
C ALA A 189 32.80 25.12 -15.40
N ALA A 190 31.96 25.20 -14.39
CA ALA A 190 31.42 26.44 -13.87
C ALA A 190 32.52 27.31 -13.24
N THR A 191 32.60 28.55 -13.68
CA THR A 191 33.43 29.60 -13.13
C THR A 191 32.89 30.04 -11.77
N THR A 192 33.65 29.79 -10.73
CA THR A 192 33.39 30.24 -9.35
C THR A 192 33.72 31.70 -9.17
N LEU A 193 32.74 32.49 -8.70
CA LEU A 193 33.01 33.76 -8.02
C LEU A 193 33.11 33.49 -6.51
N GLY A 194 34.24 33.88 -5.94
CA GLY A 194 34.68 33.46 -4.63
C GLY A 194 34.03 34.15 -3.44
N CYS A 195 33.98 33.40 -2.36
CA CYS A 195 34.11 33.91 -0.98
C CYS A 195 34.98 32.93 -0.19
N SER A 196 36.05 33.46 0.37
CA SER A 196 37.15 32.80 1.02
C SER A 196 36.85 32.44 2.48
N VAL A 197 37.05 31.14 2.83
CA VAL A 197 37.34 30.69 4.20
C VAL A 197 38.41 29.60 4.09
N PRO A 198 39.53 29.66 4.88
CA PRO A 198 40.68 28.76 4.71
C PRO A 198 40.44 27.37 5.32
N PRO A 199 40.99 26.28 4.72
CA PRO A 199 40.90 24.95 5.26
C PRO A 199 42.00 24.63 6.30
N PRO A 200 41.77 23.64 7.19
CA PRO A 200 42.77 23.20 8.15
C PRO A 200 43.81 22.27 7.50
N PRO A 201 45.02 22.09 8.13
CA PRO A 201 46.21 21.54 7.48
C PRO A 201 46.17 20.01 7.27
N VAL A 202 46.57 19.61 6.07
CA VAL A 202 46.68 18.22 5.65
C VAL A 202 48.06 17.66 6.02
N ARG A 203 48.13 16.55 6.74
CA ARG A 203 49.31 15.75 6.97
C ARG A 203 49.71 15.00 5.68
N LYS A 204 50.95 15.23 5.23
CA LYS A 204 51.57 14.54 4.08
C LYS A 204 51.87 13.08 4.43
N ILE A 205 51.40 12.15 3.61
CA ILE A 205 51.93 10.77 3.53
C ILE A 205 52.61 10.62 2.17
N ALA A 206 53.81 10.03 2.19
CA ALA A 206 54.75 9.98 1.09
C ALA A 206 54.26 9.15 -0.11
N ALA A 207 54.61 9.61 -1.30
CA ALA A 207 54.35 8.98 -2.58
C ALA A 207 55.23 7.75 -2.79
N VAL A 208 54.62 6.63 -3.26
CA VAL A 208 55.28 5.50 -3.87
C VAL A 208 55.02 5.58 -5.37
N ALA A 209 56.10 5.45 -6.16
CA ALA A 209 56.13 5.62 -7.60
C ALA A 209 55.43 4.47 -8.36
N PRO A 210 54.87 4.71 -9.57
CA PRO A 210 54.20 3.69 -10.35
C PRO A 210 55.16 2.87 -11.24
N GLU A 211 55.01 1.53 -11.22
CA GLU A 211 55.61 0.64 -12.19
C GLU A 211 54.78 0.57 -13.48
N GLN A 212 55.47 0.54 -14.61
CA GLN A 212 54.92 0.51 -15.98
C GLN A 212 54.40 -0.88 -16.38
N PRO A 213 53.37 -0.98 -17.24
CA PRO A 213 52.82 -2.26 -17.68
C PRO A 213 53.58 -2.81 -18.91
N THR A 214 54.01 -4.07 -18.82
CA THR A 214 54.47 -4.86 -19.95
C THR A 214 53.28 -5.49 -20.69
N LYS A 215 53.24 -5.28 -22.01
CA LYS A 215 52.29 -5.89 -22.95
C LYS A 215 52.63 -7.35 -23.20
N SER A 216 51.64 -8.25 -23.10
CA SER A 216 51.58 -9.48 -23.90
C SER A 216 50.13 -9.91 -24.06
N ALA A 217 49.65 -9.93 -25.28
CA ALA A 217 48.33 -10.41 -25.67
C ALA A 217 48.41 -11.90 -26.04
N THR A 218 47.49 -12.70 -25.48
CA THR A 218 47.14 -14.02 -26.01
C THR A 218 45.61 -14.23 -25.88
N PRO A 219 44.96 -14.97 -26.80
CA PRO A 219 43.52 -14.90 -26.99
C PRO A 219 42.71 -15.63 -25.90
N ALA A 220 41.55 -15.10 -25.61
CA ALA A 220 40.61 -15.59 -24.61
C ALA A 220 40.11 -17.01 -24.92
N GLU A 221 40.43 -17.93 -24.06
CA GLU A 221 39.83 -19.25 -23.92
C GLU A 221 38.50 -19.12 -23.16
N LYS A 222 37.45 -19.77 -23.65
CA LYS A 222 36.13 -19.81 -23.01
C LYS A 222 36.25 -20.41 -21.60
N PRO A 223 35.67 -19.83 -20.56
CA PRO A 223 35.70 -20.45 -19.25
C PRO A 223 34.91 -21.76 -19.25
N ALA A 224 35.57 -22.83 -18.86
CA ALA A 224 34.98 -24.11 -18.55
C ALA A 224 33.99 -23.96 -17.36
N PRO A 225 32.94 -24.81 -17.26
CA PRO A 225 32.01 -24.75 -16.14
C PRO A 225 32.78 -25.06 -14.84
N ILE A 226 32.77 -24.13 -13.92
CA ILE A 226 33.29 -24.30 -12.56
C ILE A 226 32.35 -25.27 -11.85
N ILE A 227 32.73 -26.52 -11.78
CA ILE A 227 32.16 -27.49 -10.84
C ILE A 227 32.69 -27.09 -9.47
N ILE A 228 31.91 -26.34 -8.71
CA ILE A 228 32.19 -26.08 -7.30
C ILE A 228 31.74 -27.34 -6.53
N THR A 229 32.67 -28.28 -6.34
CA THR A 229 32.54 -29.28 -5.29
C THR A 229 32.74 -28.56 -3.95
N PRO A 230 31.75 -28.53 -3.03
CA PRO A 230 32.00 -28.08 -1.67
C PRO A 230 32.95 -29.09 -1.02
N ALA A 231 34.08 -28.66 -0.54
CA ALA A 231 34.90 -29.44 0.38
C ALA A 231 34.12 -29.51 1.71
N SER A 232 33.26 -30.49 1.85
CA SER A 232 32.64 -30.81 3.16
C SER A 232 33.78 -31.44 4.00
N SER A 233 34.10 -30.80 5.11
CA SER A 233 34.88 -31.48 6.15
C SER A 233 34.07 -32.67 6.65
N SER A 234 34.73 -33.75 7.12
CA SER A 234 34.04 -34.89 7.74
C SER A 234 33.03 -34.44 8.82
N ASP A 235 33.39 -33.37 9.53
CA ASP A 235 32.58 -32.77 10.58
C ASP A 235 31.26 -32.13 10.06
N ASP A 236 31.27 -31.52 8.87
CA ASP A 236 30.08 -30.95 8.25
C ASP A 236 29.09 -32.03 7.87
N GLU A 237 29.55 -33.17 7.36
CA GLU A 237 28.70 -34.30 7.00
C GLU A 237 27.97 -34.89 8.20
N GLU A 238 28.67 -35.02 9.36
CA GLU A 238 28.03 -35.48 10.60
C GLU A 238 26.97 -34.49 11.10
N ILE A 239 27.24 -33.18 11.00
CA ILE A 239 26.30 -32.15 11.42
C ILE A 239 25.08 -32.14 10.48
N ILE A 240 25.28 -32.21 9.15
CA ILE A 240 24.20 -32.31 8.17
C ILE A 240 23.30 -33.51 8.48
N LYS A 241 23.90 -34.69 8.70
CA LYS A 241 23.16 -35.90 9.08
C LYS A 241 22.37 -35.71 10.37
N SER A 242 22.96 -35.08 11.38
CA SER A 242 22.31 -34.78 12.65
C SER A 242 21.12 -33.83 12.50
N VAL A 243 21.20 -32.86 11.57
CA VAL A 243 20.09 -31.95 11.24
C VAL A 243 18.99 -32.70 10.47
N VAL A 244 19.35 -33.54 9.49
CA VAL A 244 18.40 -34.36 8.73
C VAL A 244 17.63 -35.33 9.63
N GLU A 245 18.31 -35.93 10.60
CA GLU A 245 17.73 -36.85 11.61
C GLU A 245 16.92 -36.10 12.71
N GLY A 246 16.89 -34.75 12.69
CA GLY A 246 16.21 -33.94 13.70
C GLY A 246 16.88 -33.88 15.07
N LYS A 247 18.09 -34.43 15.22
CA LYS A 247 18.87 -34.42 16.47
C LYS A 247 19.44 -33.03 16.79
N THR A 248 19.80 -32.26 15.76
CA THR A 248 20.27 -30.88 15.87
C THR A 248 19.22 -29.94 15.28
N PRO A 249 18.61 -29.04 16.08
CA PRO A 249 17.68 -28.03 15.57
C PRO A 249 18.36 -27.08 14.61
N SER A 250 17.76 -26.84 13.45
CA SER A 250 18.30 -25.99 12.38
C SER A 250 18.56 -24.54 12.85
N TYR A 251 17.74 -24.02 13.78
CA TYR A 251 17.88 -22.66 14.32
C TYR A 251 19.08 -22.48 15.27
N SER A 252 19.71 -23.57 15.73
CA SER A 252 20.85 -23.50 16.66
C SER A 252 22.21 -23.56 15.97
N LEU A 253 22.26 -23.67 14.64
CA LEU A 253 23.50 -23.85 13.88
C LEU A 253 24.46 -22.68 14.04
N GLU A 254 23.98 -21.44 13.99
CA GLU A 254 24.84 -20.25 14.15
C GLU A 254 25.53 -20.23 15.51
N SER A 255 24.80 -20.52 16.59
CA SER A 255 25.36 -20.54 17.95
C SER A 255 26.29 -21.72 18.21
N LYS A 256 26.06 -22.86 17.53
CA LYS A 256 26.90 -24.07 17.68
C LYS A 256 28.21 -23.97 16.91
N LEU A 257 28.17 -23.38 15.71
CA LEU A 257 29.31 -23.37 14.79
C LEU A 257 30.16 -22.10 14.93
N GLY A 258 29.59 -21.01 15.41
CA GLY A 258 30.24 -19.70 15.46
C GLY A 258 30.56 -19.10 14.08
N ASP A 259 30.11 -19.76 12.99
CA ASP A 259 30.28 -19.33 11.60
C ASP A 259 28.91 -19.32 10.92
N THR A 260 28.42 -18.14 10.64
CA THR A 260 27.09 -17.90 10.07
C THR A 260 26.95 -18.37 8.62
N LYS A 261 28.03 -18.25 7.82
CA LYS A 261 28.06 -18.72 6.44
C LYS A 261 28.08 -20.24 6.38
N ARG A 262 28.89 -20.89 7.20
CA ARG A 262 28.94 -22.35 7.34
C ARG A 262 27.60 -22.89 7.81
N ALA A 263 26.94 -22.23 8.78
CA ALA A 263 25.59 -22.58 9.24
C ALA A 263 24.55 -22.51 8.11
N ALA A 264 24.59 -21.49 7.28
CA ALA A 264 23.71 -21.35 6.13
C ALA A 264 23.96 -22.46 5.07
N SER A 265 25.21 -22.81 4.81
CA SER A 265 25.60 -23.89 3.89
C SER A 265 25.12 -25.26 4.36
N ILE A 266 25.36 -25.60 5.62
CA ILE A 266 24.93 -26.86 6.25
C ILE A 266 23.40 -26.95 6.26
N ARG A 267 22.72 -25.89 6.62
CA ARG A 267 21.25 -25.82 6.60
C ARG A 267 20.68 -26.04 5.22
N ARG A 268 21.28 -25.41 4.21
CA ARG A 268 20.90 -25.56 2.80
C ARG A 268 21.01 -27.01 2.35
N GLU A 269 22.15 -27.66 2.63
CA GLU A 269 22.40 -29.05 2.24
C GLU A 269 21.45 -30.01 2.98
N ALA A 270 21.26 -29.82 4.27
CA ALA A 270 20.29 -30.61 5.05
C ALA A 270 18.85 -30.47 4.49
N LEU A 271 18.44 -29.24 4.11
CA LEU A 271 17.13 -28.99 3.50
C LEU A 271 16.99 -29.70 2.15
N GLN A 272 18.01 -29.69 1.31
CA GLN A 272 18.01 -30.40 0.02
C GLN A 272 17.84 -31.93 0.24
N ARG A 273 18.53 -32.50 1.22
CA ARG A 273 18.41 -33.94 1.58
C ARG A 273 17.04 -34.28 2.16
N ILE A 274 16.50 -33.46 3.03
CA ILE A 274 15.15 -33.65 3.63
C ILE A 274 14.06 -33.61 2.55
N THR A 275 14.16 -32.66 1.62
CA THR A 275 13.11 -32.41 0.63
C THR A 275 13.31 -33.16 -0.68
N GLY A 276 14.49 -33.65 -0.96
CA GLY A 276 14.89 -34.22 -2.26
C GLY A 276 14.90 -33.21 -3.40
N LYS A 277 14.91 -31.88 -3.10
CA LYS A 277 14.85 -30.80 -4.08
C LYS A 277 16.14 -29.99 -4.08
N SER A 278 16.66 -29.68 -5.28
CA SER A 278 17.82 -28.79 -5.43
C SER A 278 17.45 -27.34 -5.18
N LEU A 279 18.38 -26.62 -4.55
CA LEU A 279 18.38 -25.15 -4.43
C LEU A 279 19.44 -24.53 -5.38
N GLU A 280 19.79 -25.22 -6.45
CA GLU A 280 20.62 -24.68 -7.52
C GLU A 280 20.02 -23.37 -8.05
N GLY A 281 20.87 -22.35 -8.29
CA GLY A 281 20.40 -21.02 -8.68
C GLY A 281 20.06 -20.07 -7.52
N LEU A 282 19.84 -20.57 -6.28
CA LEU A 282 19.76 -19.70 -5.11
C LEU A 282 21.19 -19.38 -4.64
N PRO A 283 21.71 -18.13 -4.76
CA PRO A 283 23.08 -17.82 -4.40
C PRO A 283 23.30 -17.91 -2.89
N LEU A 284 24.49 -18.40 -2.52
CA LEU A 284 24.96 -18.48 -1.14
C LEU A 284 26.19 -17.58 -0.93
N GLU A 285 27.07 -17.54 -1.91
CA GLU A 285 28.30 -16.74 -1.87
C GLU A 285 28.04 -15.25 -2.12
N GLY A 286 28.92 -14.40 -1.58
CA GLY A 286 28.85 -12.94 -1.81
C GLY A 286 27.92 -12.19 -0.85
N PHE A 287 27.31 -12.87 0.13
CA PHE A 287 26.48 -12.25 1.15
C PHE A 287 27.14 -12.29 2.53
N ASN A 288 27.03 -11.22 3.28
CA ASN A 288 27.54 -11.16 4.66
C ASN A 288 26.46 -11.65 5.63
N TYR A 289 26.51 -12.92 6.01
CA TYR A 289 25.54 -13.55 6.91
C TYR A 289 25.63 -13.04 8.34
N ASP A 290 26.79 -12.54 8.79
CA ASP A 290 26.92 -11.93 10.12
C ASP A 290 26.07 -10.67 10.25
N SER A 291 25.88 -9.95 9.14
CA SER A 291 25.08 -8.71 9.13
C SER A 291 23.59 -8.92 9.40
N ILE A 292 23.08 -10.14 9.28
CA ILE A 292 21.66 -10.46 9.50
C ILE A 292 21.42 -11.23 10.81
N LEU A 293 22.48 -11.65 11.49
CA LEU A 293 22.36 -12.43 12.72
C LEU A 293 21.56 -11.65 13.79
N GLY A 294 20.41 -12.21 14.18
CA GLY A 294 19.50 -11.60 15.15
C GLY A 294 18.76 -10.33 14.71
N GLN A 295 18.74 -9.99 13.42
CA GLN A 295 18.18 -8.73 12.94
C GLN A 295 17.15 -8.85 11.82
N CYS A 296 17.48 -9.55 10.70
CA CYS A 296 16.71 -9.46 9.45
C CYS A 296 16.05 -10.77 9.04
N CYS A 297 16.80 -11.87 9.10
CA CYS A 297 16.36 -13.17 8.61
C CYS A 297 17.00 -14.27 9.43
N GLU A 298 16.19 -15.08 10.06
CA GLU A 298 16.60 -16.26 10.81
C GLU A 298 16.75 -17.46 9.89
N MET A 299 17.67 -18.35 10.21
CA MET A 299 17.91 -19.61 9.49
C MET A 299 18.12 -19.43 7.97
N PRO A 300 19.04 -18.58 7.53
CA PRO A 300 19.27 -18.35 6.10
C PRO A 300 19.78 -19.61 5.41
N VAL A 301 19.39 -19.76 4.13
CA VAL A 301 19.85 -20.82 3.20
C VAL A 301 20.42 -20.24 1.90
N GLY A 302 20.45 -18.95 1.78
CA GLY A 302 20.84 -18.17 0.62
C GLY A 302 20.17 -16.80 0.61
N TYR A 303 20.21 -16.13 -0.54
CA TYR A 303 19.57 -14.83 -0.71
C TYR A 303 18.94 -14.69 -2.11
N VAL A 304 17.94 -13.81 -2.24
CA VAL A 304 17.26 -13.53 -3.51
C VAL A 304 17.87 -12.29 -4.16
N GLN A 305 18.21 -12.39 -5.44
CA GLN A 305 18.72 -11.28 -6.23
C GLN A 305 17.57 -10.49 -6.86
N ILE A 306 17.51 -9.20 -6.59
CA ILE A 306 16.56 -8.27 -7.21
C ILE A 306 17.38 -7.16 -7.87
N PRO A 307 17.18 -6.90 -9.20
CA PRO A 307 17.90 -5.83 -9.88
C PRO A 307 17.50 -4.47 -9.33
N VAL A 308 18.46 -3.54 -9.29
CA VAL A 308 18.25 -2.15 -8.87
C VAL A 308 18.50 -1.24 -10.06
N GLY A 309 17.50 -0.45 -10.43
CA GLY A 309 17.61 0.64 -11.38
C GLY A 309 17.60 2.00 -10.67
N ILE A 310 17.97 3.05 -11.39
CA ILE A 310 18.00 4.43 -10.87
C ILE A 310 17.02 5.29 -11.68
N ALA A 311 16.06 5.90 -11.02
CA ALA A 311 15.24 6.96 -11.59
C ALA A 311 15.74 8.34 -11.16
N GLY A 312 15.61 9.33 -12.02
CA GLY A 312 16.01 10.72 -11.70
C GLY A 312 16.91 11.36 -12.77
N PRO A 313 17.46 12.56 -12.50
CA PRO A 313 17.37 13.24 -11.21
C PRO A 313 15.94 13.68 -10.87
N LEU A 314 15.51 13.40 -9.64
CA LEU A 314 14.31 13.99 -9.06
C LEU A 314 14.69 15.32 -8.41
N LEU A 315 14.25 16.41 -9.00
CA LEU A 315 14.41 17.75 -8.41
C LEU A 315 13.32 17.97 -7.36
N LEU A 316 13.71 17.90 -6.08
CA LEU A 316 12.80 18.00 -4.93
C LEU A 316 13.38 18.99 -3.91
N ASP A 317 12.60 19.98 -3.51
CA ASP A 317 13.00 21.03 -2.56
C ASP A 317 14.32 21.73 -2.95
N GLY A 318 14.50 21.94 -4.27
CA GLY A 318 15.70 22.58 -4.85
C GLY A 318 16.95 21.71 -4.89
N ARG A 319 16.84 20.39 -4.60
CA ARG A 319 17.94 19.41 -4.67
C ARG A 319 17.62 18.27 -5.60
N GLU A 320 18.63 17.73 -6.24
CA GLU A 320 18.53 16.57 -7.13
C GLU A 320 18.81 15.27 -6.38
N TYR A 321 17.96 14.26 -6.59
CA TYR A 321 18.11 12.94 -6.01
C TYR A 321 18.07 11.86 -7.09
N SER A 322 19.06 10.94 -7.06
CA SER A 322 19.03 9.71 -7.84
C SER A 322 18.32 8.64 -7.03
N VAL A 323 17.10 8.26 -7.43
CA VAL A 323 16.22 7.37 -6.65
C VAL A 323 16.49 5.91 -7.00
N PRO A 324 17.04 5.09 -6.07
CA PRO A 324 17.24 3.67 -6.29
C PRO A 324 15.90 2.92 -6.19
N MET A 325 15.67 2.02 -7.15
CA MET A 325 14.44 1.24 -7.29
C MET A 325 14.77 -0.23 -7.53
N GLY A 326 14.46 -1.09 -6.56
CA GLY A 326 14.56 -2.55 -6.67
C GLY A 326 13.27 -3.13 -7.24
N THR A 327 13.29 -3.69 -8.44
CA THR A 327 12.06 -4.18 -9.08
C THR A 327 12.35 -5.29 -10.09
N THR A 328 11.35 -6.13 -10.33
CA THR A 328 11.30 -7.11 -11.43
C THR A 328 10.28 -6.73 -12.50
N GLU A 329 9.60 -5.58 -12.35
CA GLU A 329 8.64 -5.08 -13.32
C GLU A 329 9.34 -4.23 -14.40
N GLY A 330 9.18 -4.62 -15.65
CA GLY A 330 9.68 -3.84 -16.79
C GLY A 330 8.99 -2.48 -16.88
N CYS A 331 9.67 -1.49 -17.39
CA CYS A 331 9.23 -0.09 -17.56
C CYS A 331 9.08 0.73 -16.28
N LEU A 332 9.05 0.16 -15.07
CA LEU A 332 8.78 0.93 -13.85
C LEU A 332 9.80 2.06 -13.65
N VAL A 333 11.09 1.72 -13.73
CA VAL A 333 12.18 2.70 -13.56
C VAL A 333 12.15 3.76 -14.66
N ALA A 334 11.99 3.34 -15.90
CA ALA A 334 11.92 4.25 -17.05
C ALA A 334 10.69 5.19 -16.98
N SER A 335 9.54 4.67 -16.55
CA SER A 335 8.33 5.46 -16.33
C SER A 335 8.54 6.51 -15.23
N THR A 336 9.07 6.11 -14.08
CA THR A 336 9.38 7.03 -12.97
C THR A 336 10.39 8.10 -13.41
N ASN A 337 11.42 7.70 -14.17
CA ASN A 337 12.40 8.62 -14.73
C ASN A 337 11.78 9.67 -15.65
N ARG A 338 10.81 9.29 -16.49
CA ARG A 338 10.05 10.25 -17.31
C ARG A 338 9.29 11.28 -16.47
N GLY A 339 8.69 10.84 -15.37
CA GLY A 339 8.05 11.74 -14.39
C GLY A 339 9.03 12.70 -13.75
N CYS A 340 10.19 12.19 -13.30
CA CYS A 340 11.28 13.04 -12.78
C CYS A 340 11.72 14.11 -13.81
N LYS A 341 11.89 13.71 -15.09
CA LYS A 341 12.24 14.65 -16.18
C LYS A 341 11.18 15.73 -16.35
N ALA A 342 9.89 15.38 -16.28
CA ALA A 342 8.80 16.36 -16.40
C ALA A 342 8.77 17.35 -15.23
N ILE A 343 8.96 16.85 -14.01
CA ILE A 343 9.04 17.65 -12.79
C ILE A 343 10.24 18.60 -12.87
N ALA A 344 11.43 18.10 -13.17
CA ALA A 344 12.64 18.92 -13.27
C ALA A 344 12.53 19.99 -14.36
N ALA A 345 11.99 19.65 -15.55
CA ALA A 345 11.76 20.60 -16.64
C ALA A 345 10.75 21.71 -16.31
N SER A 346 9.92 21.51 -15.29
CA SER A 346 8.90 22.46 -14.84
C SER A 346 9.33 23.29 -13.61
N GLY A 347 10.53 23.06 -13.08
CA GLY A 347 11.09 23.83 -11.95
C GLY A 347 11.22 23.03 -10.65
N GLY A 348 10.88 21.75 -10.66
CA GLY A 348 10.99 20.86 -9.50
C GLY A 348 9.67 20.63 -8.78
N ALA A 349 9.74 19.77 -7.77
CA ALA A 349 8.66 19.51 -6.82
C ALA A 349 9.01 20.11 -5.44
N THR A 350 7.99 20.36 -4.65
CA THR A 350 8.12 20.77 -3.24
C THR A 350 7.45 19.75 -2.33
N SER A 351 8.01 19.58 -1.13
CA SER A 351 7.46 18.65 -0.15
C SER A 351 7.22 19.29 1.21
N MET A 352 6.24 18.77 1.95
CA MET A 352 5.97 19.15 3.32
C MET A 352 5.76 17.91 4.18
N LEU A 353 6.57 17.80 5.23
CA LEU A 353 6.36 16.81 6.29
C LEU A 353 5.29 17.34 7.24
N LEU A 354 4.14 16.69 7.28
CA LEU A 354 2.99 17.08 8.09
C LEU A 354 3.05 16.48 9.50
N ARG A 355 3.56 15.24 9.61
CA ARG A 355 3.63 14.50 10.88
C ARG A 355 4.78 13.50 10.85
N ASP A 356 5.35 13.22 12.02
CA ASP A 356 6.38 12.18 12.23
C ASP A 356 6.08 11.46 13.55
N GLY A 357 5.33 10.36 13.50
CA GLY A 357 4.90 9.62 14.67
C GLY A 357 4.57 8.15 14.37
N MET A 358 5.41 7.24 14.87
CA MET A 358 5.17 5.80 14.79
C MET A 358 4.19 5.36 15.88
N THR A 359 3.36 4.37 15.59
CA THR A 359 2.30 3.96 16.50
C THR A 359 2.38 2.51 16.97
N ARG A 360 1.91 2.29 18.20
CA ARG A 360 1.59 0.99 18.77
C ARG A 360 0.32 1.11 19.61
N ALA A 361 -0.55 0.11 19.56
CA ALA A 361 -1.82 0.17 20.27
C ALA A 361 -2.09 -1.14 21.03
N PRO A 362 -1.74 -1.21 22.32
CA PRO A 362 -2.13 -2.32 23.18
C PRO A 362 -3.64 -2.38 23.37
N VAL A 363 -4.12 -3.55 23.75
CA VAL A 363 -5.49 -3.76 24.20
C VAL A 363 -5.49 -4.30 25.63
N VAL A 364 -6.26 -3.64 26.50
CA VAL A 364 -6.46 -4.04 27.89
C VAL A 364 -7.94 -4.27 28.16
N ARG A 365 -8.22 -5.10 29.16
CA ARG A 365 -9.58 -5.48 29.53
C ARG A 365 -9.82 -5.25 31.03
N PHE A 366 -11.06 -4.95 31.37
CA PHE A 366 -11.54 -4.83 32.73
C PHE A 366 -12.77 -5.69 32.99
N GLY A 367 -13.19 -5.79 34.24
CA GLY A 367 -14.44 -6.45 34.60
C GLY A 367 -15.68 -5.77 34.04
N THR A 368 -15.65 -4.42 33.88
CA THR A 368 -16.79 -3.61 33.40
C THR A 368 -16.35 -2.55 32.39
N ALA A 369 -17.27 -2.10 31.53
CA ALA A 369 -17.03 -0.99 30.60
C ALA A 369 -16.82 0.35 31.35
N LYS A 370 -17.46 0.56 32.50
CA LYS A 370 -17.24 1.74 33.34
C LYS A 370 -15.79 1.83 33.77
N ARG A 371 -15.20 0.71 34.22
CA ARG A 371 -13.79 0.66 34.64
C ARG A 371 -12.82 0.90 33.50
N ALA A 372 -13.13 0.39 32.29
CA ALA A 372 -12.36 0.71 31.08
C ALA A 372 -12.43 2.20 30.73
N ALA A 373 -13.60 2.85 30.92
CA ALA A 373 -13.77 4.28 30.69
C ALA A 373 -13.01 5.14 31.74
N GLU A 374 -12.91 4.71 32.97
CA GLU A 374 -12.11 5.38 34.01
C GLU A 374 -10.63 5.42 33.60
N LEU A 375 -10.07 4.30 33.07
CA LEU A 375 -8.70 4.30 32.55
C LEU A 375 -8.58 5.20 31.31
N LYS A 376 -9.56 5.16 30.39
CA LYS A 376 -9.54 6.05 29.21
C LYS A 376 -9.43 7.51 29.63
N PHE A 377 -10.29 7.97 30.53
CA PHE A 377 -10.26 9.35 31.01
C PHE A 377 -8.95 9.69 31.72
N PHE A 378 -8.39 8.76 32.50
CA PHE A 378 -7.08 8.95 33.15
C PHE A 378 -5.95 9.12 32.13
N VAL A 379 -5.93 8.29 31.07
CA VAL A 379 -4.87 8.33 30.04
C VAL A 379 -4.97 9.56 29.14
N GLU A 380 -6.19 10.00 28.83
CA GLU A 380 -6.45 11.17 27.98
C GLU A 380 -6.45 12.51 28.74
N ASP A 381 -6.40 12.48 30.06
CA ASP A 381 -6.30 13.70 30.89
C ASP A 381 -4.90 14.33 30.72
N PRO A 382 -4.80 15.59 30.24
CA PRO A 382 -3.54 16.28 30.07
C PRO A 382 -2.69 16.32 31.35
N ALA A 383 -3.30 16.36 32.54
CA ALA A 383 -2.60 16.37 33.83
C ALA A 383 -1.78 15.10 34.10
N ASN A 384 -2.13 13.97 33.46
CA ASN A 384 -1.41 12.71 33.59
C ASN A 384 -0.36 12.48 32.50
N PHE A 385 -0.38 13.28 31.43
CA PHE A 385 0.46 13.06 30.24
C PHE A 385 1.95 13.06 30.57
N ASP A 386 2.43 13.99 31.39
CA ASP A 386 3.85 14.09 31.74
C ASP A 386 4.36 12.86 32.45
N ASN A 387 3.59 12.30 33.39
CA ASN A 387 3.93 11.07 34.08
C ASN A 387 3.96 9.85 33.14
N ILE A 388 2.97 9.73 32.25
CA ILE A 388 2.90 8.67 31.26
C ILE A 388 4.05 8.81 30.25
N SER A 389 4.32 10.02 29.78
CA SER A 389 5.41 10.34 28.86
C SER A 389 6.78 10.04 29.47
N ALA A 390 7.00 10.38 30.76
CA ALA A 390 8.23 10.04 31.46
C ALA A 390 8.46 8.51 31.53
N ALA A 391 7.41 7.73 31.83
CA ALA A 391 7.49 6.27 31.83
C ALA A 391 7.81 5.72 30.44
N PHE A 392 7.12 6.19 29.40
CA PHE A 392 7.36 5.81 28.01
C PHE A 392 8.79 6.09 27.57
N ASN A 393 9.28 7.32 27.81
CA ASN A 393 10.55 7.84 27.31
C ASN A 393 11.77 7.22 28.01
N LYS A 394 11.58 6.54 29.14
CA LYS A 394 12.66 5.94 29.95
C LYS A 394 13.54 4.96 29.16
N SER A 395 12.96 4.23 28.22
CA SER A 395 13.65 3.15 27.50
C SER A 395 14.44 3.59 26.27
N SER A 396 14.34 4.85 25.83
CA SER A 396 15.01 5.33 24.63
C SER A 396 15.43 6.80 24.71
N ARG A 397 16.57 7.13 24.11
CA ARG A 397 17.00 8.54 23.92
C ARG A 397 16.26 9.22 22.77
N PHE A 398 15.71 8.47 21.82
CA PHE A 398 15.07 8.97 20.59
C PHE A 398 13.56 8.81 20.59
N GLY A 399 13.04 7.77 21.27
CA GLY A 399 11.60 7.57 21.44
C GLY A 399 11.02 8.64 22.35
N ARG A 400 10.10 9.46 21.81
CA ARG A 400 9.39 10.50 22.58
C ARG A 400 7.91 10.35 22.33
N LEU A 401 7.15 10.07 23.38
CA LEU A 401 5.70 10.03 23.31
C LEU A 401 5.16 11.39 22.88
N GLN A 402 4.25 11.38 21.93
CA GLN A 402 3.62 12.58 21.38
C GLN A 402 2.15 12.68 21.74
N SER A 403 1.42 11.55 21.66
CA SER A 403 0.00 11.49 21.97
C SER A 403 -0.45 10.06 22.27
N ILE A 404 -1.60 9.95 22.94
CA ILE A 404 -2.32 8.69 23.16
C ILE A 404 -3.78 8.93 22.82
N GLN A 405 -4.36 8.05 22.02
CA GLN A 405 -5.77 8.07 21.69
C GLN A 405 -6.41 6.75 22.09
N CYS A 406 -7.55 6.81 22.74
CA CYS A 406 -8.21 5.66 23.29
C CYS A 406 -9.57 5.40 22.63
N ALA A 407 -9.83 4.12 22.31
CA ALA A 407 -11.13 3.66 21.85
C ALA A 407 -11.63 2.51 22.75
N ILE A 408 -12.91 2.49 23.04
CA ILE A 408 -13.56 1.46 23.86
C ILE A 408 -14.44 0.58 22.99
N ALA A 409 -14.33 -0.74 23.20
CA ALA A 409 -15.26 -1.73 22.68
C ALA A 409 -15.70 -2.66 23.83
N GLY A 410 -16.91 -2.46 24.33
CA GLY A 410 -17.41 -3.14 25.53
C GLY A 410 -16.54 -2.83 26.74
N LYS A 411 -15.95 -3.87 27.35
CA LYS A 411 -15.06 -3.75 28.51
C LYS A 411 -13.56 -3.72 28.14
N ASN A 412 -13.25 -3.61 26.84
CA ASN A 412 -11.87 -3.55 26.32
C ASN A 412 -11.53 -2.11 25.94
N LEU A 413 -10.33 -1.68 26.30
CA LEU A 413 -9.76 -0.39 25.94
C LEU A 413 -8.57 -0.60 25.01
N TYR A 414 -8.59 0.09 23.88
CA TYR A 414 -7.52 0.17 22.90
C TYR A 414 -6.84 1.53 23.04
N MET A 415 -5.53 1.54 23.27
CA MET A 415 -4.76 2.77 23.48
C MET A 415 -3.74 2.93 22.36
N ARG A 416 -3.95 3.88 21.45
CA ARG A 416 -3.06 4.16 20.32
C ARG A 416 -2.02 5.20 20.72
N PHE A 417 -0.82 4.72 21.03
CA PHE A 417 0.35 5.55 21.33
C PHE A 417 0.99 6.01 20.02
N SER A 418 1.32 7.29 19.93
CA SER A 418 2.13 7.87 18.85
C SER A 418 3.43 8.42 19.43
N CYS A 419 4.57 8.10 18.79
CA CYS A 419 5.86 8.60 19.25
C CYS A 419 6.83 8.88 18.10
N SER A 420 7.71 9.86 18.25
CA SER A 420 8.88 10.03 17.38
C SER A 420 9.92 8.94 17.65
N THR A 421 10.66 8.54 16.60
CA THR A 421 11.62 7.43 16.67
C THR A 421 13.01 7.77 16.13
N GLY A 422 13.25 9.06 15.83
CA GLY A 422 14.50 9.50 15.20
C GLY A 422 14.66 8.89 13.81
N ASP A 423 15.87 8.45 13.48
CA ASP A 423 16.16 7.85 12.18
C ASP A 423 15.79 6.35 12.06
N ALA A 424 15.26 5.74 13.11
CA ALA A 424 14.71 4.40 13.04
C ALA A 424 13.25 4.42 12.57
N MET A 425 12.79 3.37 11.91
CA MET A 425 11.35 3.11 11.72
C MET A 425 10.66 2.93 13.08
N GLY A 426 11.29 2.24 14.03
CA GLY A 426 11.10 2.39 15.46
C GLY A 426 10.10 1.47 16.14
N MET A 427 9.58 0.41 15.50
CA MET A 427 8.56 -0.47 16.09
C MET A 427 8.95 -1.07 17.44
N ASN A 428 10.20 -1.58 17.58
CA ASN A 428 10.68 -2.14 18.85
C ASN A 428 10.82 -1.06 19.93
N MET A 429 11.24 0.15 19.54
CA MET A 429 11.35 1.29 20.44
C MET A 429 9.99 1.69 21.02
N VAL A 430 8.98 1.81 20.16
CA VAL A 430 7.60 2.14 20.57
C VAL A 430 7.02 1.04 21.45
N SER A 431 7.20 -0.23 21.07
CA SER A 431 6.71 -1.38 21.85
C SER A 431 7.29 -1.40 23.25
N LYS A 432 8.60 -1.13 23.39
CA LYS A 432 9.25 -1.05 24.70
C LYS A 432 8.75 0.13 25.53
N GLY A 433 8.54 1.29 24.92
CA GLY A 433 7.94 2.44 25.60
C GLY A 433 6.51 2.17 26.07
N VAL A 434 5.70 1.52 25.24
CA VAL A 434 4.33 1.11 25.60
C VAL A 434 4.34 0.12 26.75
N GLN A 435 5.27 -0.88 26.77
CA GLN A 435 5.38 -1.81 27.87
C GLN A 435 5.63 -1.10 29.20
N ASN A 436 6.56 -0.15 29.23
CA ASN A 436 6.82 0.64 30.44
C ASN A 436 5.57 1.40 30.95
N VAL A 437 4.74 1.89 30.02
CA VAL A 437 3.48 2.54 30.41
C VAL A 437 2.46 1.53 30.92
N LEU A 438 2.35 0.36 30.30
CA LEU A 438 1.46 -0.71 30.78
C LEU A 438 1.83 -1.13 32.20
N ASP A 439 3.12 -1.28 32.52
CA ASP A 439 3.61 -1.61 33.85
C ASP A 439 3.24 -0.50 34.87
N LEU A 440 3.39 0.77 34.49
CA LEU A 440 2.93 1.91 35.30
C LEU A 440 1.43 1.89 35.53
N LEU A 441 0.64 1.66 34.48
CA LEU A 441 -0.82 1.63 34.57
C LEU A 441 -1.29 0.43 35.42
N GLN A 442 -0.67 -0.73 35.29
CA GLN A 442 -1.00 -1.91 36.06
C GLN A 442 -0.75 -1.73 37.58
N SER A 443 0.26 -0.92 37.93
CA SER A 443 0.48 -0.55 39.34
C SER A 443 -0.65 0.31 39.93
N LYS A 444 -1.33 1.13 39.09
CA LYS A 444 -2.48 1.98 39.49
C LYS A 444 -3.84 1.29 39.34
N TYR A 445 -3.91 0.36 38.39
CA TYR A 445 -5.11 -0.40 38.04
C TYR A 445 -4.81 -1.91 38.12
N PRO A 446 -4.69 -2.50 39.33
CA PRO A 446 -4.33 -3.91 39.49
C PRO A 446 -5.33 -4.89 38.85
N ASP A 447 -6.56 -4.44 38.61
CA ASP A 447 -7.65 -5.17 37.93
C ASP A 447 -7.58 -5.09 36.40
N MET A 448 -6.54 -4.42 35.84
CA MET A 448 -6.31 -4.32 34.40
C MET A 448 -5.67 -5.61 33.87
N ASP A 449 -6.34 -6.27 32.95
CA ASP A 449 -5.84 -7.44 32.22
C ASP A 449 -5.25 -7.00 30.86
N VAL A 450 -3.94 -7.19 30.65
CA VAL A 450 -3.24 -6.84 29.42
C VAL A 450 -3.36 -7.99 28.43
N LEU A 451 -4.23 -7.87 27.43
CA LEU A 451 -4.48 -8.91 26.44
C LEU A 451 -3.37 -8.98 25.39
N GLY A 452 -2.74 -7.86 25.06
CA GLY A 452 -1.63 -7.84 24.12
C GLY A 452 -1.10 -6.44 23.84
N ILE A 453 0.17 -6.39 23.42
CA ILE A 453 0.88 -5.16 23.06
C ILE A 453 0.36 -4.54 21.76
N SER A 454 -0.35 -5.32 20.93
CA SER A 454 -0.96 -4.87 19.68
C SER A 454 -2.38 -5.38 19.54
N GLY A 455 -3.35 -4.49 19.66
CA GLY A 455 -4.78 -4.70 19.40
C GLY A 455 -5.21 -4.28 18.00
N ASN A 456 -4.29 -4.16 17.05
CA ASN A 456 -4.50 -3.71 15.66
C ASN A 456 -5.00 -2.26 15.50
N PHE A 457 -5.34 -1.54 16.55
CA PHE A 457 -5.66 -0.12 16.47
C PHE A 457 -4.43 0.76 16.13
N CYS A 458 -3.22 0.18 16.20
CA CYS A 458 -1.99 0.75 15.64
C CYS A 458 -1.95 0.71 14.10
N SER A 459 -2.78 -0.12 13.47
CA SER A 459 -2.87 -0.35 12.01
C SER A 459 -1.59 -0.90 11.33
N ASP A 460 -0.67 -1.49 12.11
CA ASP A 460 0.59 -2.07 11.61
C ASP A 460 0.32 -3.15 10.54
N LYS A 461 0.86 -2.96 9.34
CA LYS A 461 0.75 -3.88 8.18
C LYS A 461 -0.69 -4.16 7.74
N LYS A 462 -1.58 -3.17 7.86
CA LYS A 462 -2.99 -3.26 7.47
C LYS A 462 -3.48 -1.97 6.81
N PRO A 463 -4.32 -2.05 5.77
CA PRO A 463 -5.02 -0.88 5.27
C PRO A 463 -6.06 -0.46 6.32
N ALA A 464 -6.03 0.80 6.76
CA ALA A 464 -6.92 1.28 7.80
C ALA A 464 -7.30 2.75 7.61
N ALA A 465 -8.57 3.08 7.84
CA ALA A 465 -9.08 4.45 7.74
C ALA A 465 -8.41 5.40 8.74
N VAL A 466 -8.02 4.92 9.92
CA VAL A 466 -7.31 5.72 10.93
C VAL A 466 -5.99 6.30 10.42
N ASN A 467 -5.36 5.67 9.42
CA ASN A 467 -4.14 6.17 8.82
C ASN A 467 -4.35 7.47 8.03
N TRP A 468 -5.54 7.71 7.47
CA TRP A 468 -5.87 8.97 6.78
C TRP A 468 -6.04 10.12 7.75
N ILE A 469 -6.62 9.84 8.93
CA ILE A 469 -6.95 10.85 9.94
C ILE A 469 -5.73 11.16 10.79
N GLU A 470 -5.09 10.10 11.32
CA GLU A 470 -4.07 10.20 12.35
C GLU A 470 -2.64 10.02 11.79
N GLY A 471 -2.51 9.37 10.64
CA GLY A 471 -1.24 8.96 10.07
C GLY A 471 -0.55 7.86 10.86
N ARG A 472 0.54 7.31 10.29
CA ARG A 472 1.45 6.38 10.94
C ARG A 472 2.84 6.47 10.31
N GLY A 473 3.89 6.62 11.13
CA GLY A 473 5.21 6.96 10.58
C GLY A 473 5.25 8.43 10.14
N LYS A 474 5.61 8.69 8.89
CA LYS A 474 5.76 10.03 8.35
C LYS A 474 4.63 10.36 7.37
N SER A 475 3.94 11.48 7.61
CA SER A 475 2.92 12.00 6.70
C SER A 475 3.54 13.09 5.82
N VAL A 476 3.47 12.92 4.51
CA VAL A 476 4.10 13.82 3.55
C VAL A 476 3.09 14.23 2.48
N VAL A 477 3.09 15.52 2.15
CA VAL A 477 2.51 16.06 0.92
C VAL A 477 3.67 16.43 -0.01
N CYS A 478 3.56 16.08 -1.29
CA CYS A 478 4.51 16.47 -2.33
C CYS A 478 3.73 16.94 -3.55
N GLU A 479 4.15 18.07 -4.16
CA GLU A 479 3.44 18.70 -5.26
C GLU A 479 4.38 19.32 -6.29
N ALA A 480 3.87 19.48 -7.53
CA ALA A 480 4.55 20.18 -8.61
C ALA A 480 3.54 20.81 -9.57
N THR A 481 3.92 21.96 -10.17
CA THR A 481 3.16 22.53 -11.29
C THR A 481 3.90 22.24 -12.58
N ILE A 482 3.31 21.42 -13.44
CA ILE A 482 3.87 20.98 -14.72
C ILE A 482 3.40 21.91 -15.83
N LYS A 483 4.34 22.52 -16.54
CA LYS A 483 4.06 23.47 -17.62
C LYS A 483 3.38 22.79 -18.80
N GLU A 484 2.47 23.48 -19.47
CA GLU A 484 1.73 22.99 -20.62
C GLU A 484 2.63 22.38 -21.70
N ASP A 485 3.73 23.04 -22.04
CA ASP A 485 4.66 22.56 -23.06
C ASP A 485 5.39 21.27 -22.63
N VAL A 486 5.64 21.09 -21.33
CA VAL A 486 6.19 19.85 -20.75
C VAL A 486 5.15 18.73 -20.80
N VAL A 487 3.87 19.02 -20.47
CA VAL A 487 2.76 18.04 -20.61
C VAL A 487 2.66 17.55 -22.05
N LYS A 488 2.73 18.46 -23.03
CA LYS A 488 2.67 18.11 -24.45
C LYS A 488 3.93 17.38 -24.95
N LYS A 489 5.12 17.87 -24.62
CA LYS A 489 6.40 17.37 -25.18
C LYS A 489 6.93 16.13 -24.49
N ILE A 490 6.86 16.06 -23.14
CA ILE A 490 7.43 14.95 -22.36
C ILE A 490 6.36 13.92 -22.03
N LEU A 491 5.17 14.35 -21.58
CA LEU A 491 4.11 13.46 -21.14
C LEU A 491 3.19 13.00 -22.29
N LYS A 492 3.29 13.65 -23.47
CA LYS A 492 2.58 13.29 -24.71
C LYS A 492 1.04 13.30 -24.58
N THR A 493 0.50 14.18 -23.76
CA THR A 493 -0.94 14.34 -23.49
C THR A 493 -1.28 15.83 -23.29
N ASN A 494 -2.43 16.13 -22.72
CA ASN A 494 -2.86 17.48 -22.38
C ASN A 494 -3.41 17.56 -20.96
N VAL A 495 -3.49 18.76 -20.40
CA VAL A 495 -3.91 19.02 -19.02
C VAL A 495 -5.34 18.54 -18.76
N ALA A 496 -6.28 18.88 -19.64
CA ALA A 496 -7.69 18.52 -19.47
C ALA A 496 -7.89 16.99 -19.38
N SER A 497 -7.23 16.22 -20.25
CA SER A 497 -7.31 14.76 -20.23
C SER A 497 -6.73 14.15 -18.95
N LEU A 498 -5.67 14.74 -18.37
CA LEU A 498 -5.09 14.28 -17.12
C LEU A 498 -6.02 14.54 -15.93
N VAL A 499 -6.61 15.74 -15.87
CA VAL A 499 -7.57 16.12 -14.82
C VAL A 499 -8.80 15.23 -14.86
N GLU A 500 -9.39 15.05 -16.05
CA GLU A 500 -10.55 14.17 -16.24
C GLU A 500 -10.23 12.72 -15.86
N LEU A 501 -9.10 12.19 -16.34
CA LEU A 501 -8.70 10.83 -16.02
C LEU A 501 -8.44 10.66 -14.52
N ASN A 502 -7.85 11.64 -13.84
CA ASN A 502 -7.64 11.57 -12.39
C ASN A 502 -8.98 11.48 -11.64
N MET A 503 -9.95 12.29 -12.03
CA MET A 503 -11.30 12.28 -11.45
C MET A 503 -11.99 10.92 -11.67
N LEU A 504 -11.95 10.40 -12.88
CA LEU A 504 -12.65 9.16 -13.21
C LEU A 504 -11.94 7.90 -12.68
N LYS A 505 -10.61 7.84 -12.80
CA LYS A 505 -9.82 6.69 -12.39
C LYS A 505 -9.49 6.73 -10.89
N ASN A 506 -8.69 7.72 -10.47
CA ASN A 506 -8.10 7.72 -9.13
C ASN A 506 -9.13 8.06 -8.04
N LEU A 507 -10.11 8.93 -8.33
CA LEU A 507 -11.13 9.29 -7.35
C LEU A 507 -12.37 8.41 -7.48
N THR A 508 -13.13 8.54 -8.56
CA THR A 508 -14.41 7.82 -8.72
C THR A 508 -14.21 6.30 -8.79
N GLY A 509 -13.28 5.82 -9.61
CA GLY A 509 -13.00 4.39 -9.77
C GLY A 509 -12.53 3.74 -8.47
N SER A 510 -11.64 4.41 -7.72
CA SER A 510 -11.19 3.93 -6.41
C SER A 510 -12.30 3.93 -5.36
N ALA A 511 -13.19 4.94 -5.37
CA ALA A 511 -14.35 4.98 -4.50
C ALA A 511 -15.34 3.85 -4.81
N MET A 512 -15.61 3.58 -6.09
CA MET A 512 -16.47 2.47 -6.52
C MET A 512 -15.89 1.10 -6.13
N ALA A 513 -14.56 0.96 -6.18
CA ALA A 513 -13.87 -0.24 -5.71
C ALA A 513 -13.85 -0.38 -4.18
N GLY A 514 -14.22 0.66 -3.43
CA GLY A 514 -14.08 0.70 -1.98
C GLY A 514 -12.61 0.67 -1.52
N ALA A 515 -11.71 1.28 -2.29
CA ALA A 515 -10.29 1.28 -2.01
C ALA A 515 -9.97 1.99 -0.69
N LEU A 516 -9.40 1.29 0.27
CA LEU A 516 -9.08 1.84 1.58
C LEU A 516 -7.70 2.53 1.61
N GLY A 517 -6.76 2.08 0.80
CA GLY A 517 -5.38 2.60 0.74
C GLY A 517 -5.08 3.45 -0.47
N GLY A 518 -5.99 3.58 -1.45
CA GLY A 518 -5.64 4.14 -2.73
C GLY A 518 -6.69 4.98 -3.41
N PHE A 519 -6.38 6.25 -3.56
CA PHE A 519 -6.95 7.16 -4.55
C PHE A 519 -5.80 7.62 -5.47
N ASN A 520 -5.12 6.64 -6.05
CA ASN A 520 -3.89 6.81 -6.84
C ASN A 520 -3.84 5.78 -7.98
N ALA A 521 -2.86 5.89 -8.85
CA ALA A 521 -2.70 4.97 -9.97
C ALA A 521 -1.88 3.72 -9.61
N HIS A 522 -0.69 3.90 -8.99
CA HIS A 522 0.21 2.80 -8.62
C HIS A 522 1.24 3.16 -7.54
N ALA A 523 0.89 3.99 -6.58
CA ALA A 523 1.81 4.40 -5.50
C ALA A 523 2.53 3.21 -4.84
N SER A 524 1.83 2.09 -4.65
CA SER A 524 2.37 0.84 -4.08
C SER A 524 3.57 0.30 -4.87
N ASN A 525 3.58 0.48 -6.19
CA ASN A 525 4.65 0.01 -7.06
C ASN A 525 5.97 0.74 -6.79
N ILE A 526 5.88 2.07 -6.70
CA ILE A 526 7.04 2.94 -6.42
C ILE A 526 7.54 2.72 -5.00
N VAL A 527 6.65 2.66 -4.02
CA VAL A 527 7.01 2.40 -2.61
C VAL A 527 7.71 1.05 -2.47
N SER A 528 7.19 -0.02 -3.08
CA SER A 528 7.84 -1.34 -3.10
C SER A 528 9.26 -1.27 -3.64
N ALA A 529 9.44 -0.61 -4.78
CA ALA A 529 10.74 -0.53 -5.44
C ALA A 529 11.79 0.22 -4.59
N VAL A 530 11.40 1.35 -3.98
CA VAL A 530 12.28 2.11 -3.10
C VAL A 530 12.55 1.34 -1.79
N TYR A 531 11.54 0.66 -1.23
CA TYR A 531 11.66 -0.12 0.00
C TYR A 531 12.64 -1.29 -0.17
N LEU A 532 12.53 -2.05 -1.26
CA LEU A 532 13.47 -3.13 -1.56
C LEU A 532 14.90 -2.61 -1.74
N ALA A 533 15.08 -1.49 -2.45
CA ALA A 533 16.39 -0.89 -2.68
C ALA A 533 17.03 -0.31 -1.41
N THR A 534 16.24 0.15 -0.44
CA THR A 534 16.74 0.85 0.76
C THR A 534 16.63 0.04 2.05
N GLY A 535 16.21 -1.23 1.96
CA GLY A 535 16.14 -2.16 3.10
C GLY A 535 15.04 -1.85 4.11
N GLN A 536 13.95 -1.24 3.65
CA GLN A 536 12.75 -1.04 4.46
C GLN A 536 11.97 -2.35 4.60
N ASP A 537 11.09 -2.46 5.58
CA ASP A 537 10.20 -3.61 5.76
C ASP A 537 9.16 -3.67 4.62
N PRO A 538 9.23 -4.66 3.70
CA PRO A 538 8.32 -4.73 2.56
C PRO A 538 6.85 -4.86 2.97
N ALA A 539 6.56 -5.50 4.11
CA ALA A 539 5.19 -5.69 4.59
C ALA A 539 4.53 -4.37 5.00
N GLN A 540 5.32 -3.34 5.34
CA GLN A 540 4.80 -2.00 5.65
C GLN A 540 4.46 -1.18 4.40
N ASN A 541 4.67 -1.72 3.20
CA ASN A 541 4.12 -1.13 1.98
C ASN A 541 2.57 -1.03 2.03
N VAL A 542 1.89 -1.92 2.76
CA VAL A 542 0.42 -1.92 2.87
C VAL A 542 -0.09 -0.54 3.29
N GLU A 543 0.44 0.05 4.36
CA GLU A 543 0.06 1.39 4.82
C GLU A 543 0.91 2.51 4.22
N SER A 544 2.17 2.25 3.90
CA SER A 544 3.07 3.28 3.38
C SER A 544 2.75 3.72 1.96
N SER A 545 2.05 2.90 1.22
CA SER A 545 1.56 3.24 -0.12
C SER A 545 0.18 3.90 -0.14
N HIS A 546 -0.44 4.14 1.03
CA HIS A 546 -1.64 4.96 1.11
C HIS A 546 -1.35 6.34 0.50
N CYS A 547 -2.11 6.70 -0.51
CA CYS A 547 -1.86 7.89 -1.31
C CYS A 547 -3.15 8.44 -1.92
N ILE A 548 -3.34 9.75 -1.85
CA ILE A 548 -4.32 10.48 -2.66
C ILE A 548 -3.54 11.29 -3.68
N THR A 549 -3.79 11.03 -4.96
CA THR A 549 -3.24 11.79 -6.09
C THR A 549 -4.28 12.77 -6.60
N MET A 550 -3.96 14.06 -6.56
CA MET A 550 -4.79 15.14 -7.10
C MET A 550 -4.15 15.71 -8.36
N MET A 551 -4.97 16.05 -9.34
CA MET A 551 -4.56 16.73 -10.57
C MET A 551 -5.55 17.84 -10.89
N GLU A 552 -5.06 19.06 -11.03
CA GLU A 552 -5.88 20.26 -11.20
C GLU A 552 -5.29 21.14 -12.30
N ALA A 553 -6.17 21.74 -13.10
CA ALA A 553 -5.75 22.72 -14.09
C ALA A 553 -5.56 24.07 -13.41
N VAL A 554 -4.40 24.69 -13.61
CA VAL A 554 -4.02 26.00 -13.05
C VAL A 554 -3.55 26.95 -14.16
N ASN A 555 -3.33 28.21 -13.85
CA ASN A 555 -2.86 29.23 -14.81
C ASN A 555 -3.75 29.33 -16.05
N ASP A 556 -5.04 29.60 -15.84
CA ASP A 556 -6.08 29.64 -16.88
C ASP A 556 -6.24 28.32 -17.67
N GLY A 557 -6.04 27.18 -17.00
CA GLY A 557 -6.17 25.85 -17.58
C GLY A 557 -4.98 25.39 -18.41
N LYS A 558 -3.89 26.16 -18.44
CA LYS A 558 -2.69 25.85 -19.24
C LYS A 558 -1.78 24.85 -18.56
N ASP A 559 -1.50 25.05 -17.27
CA ASP A 559 -0.56 24.22 -16.53
C ASP A 559 -1.29 23.18 -15.66
N LEU A 560 -0.59 22.09 -15.34
CA LEU A 560 -1.09 21.01 -14.49
C LEU A 560 -0.46 21.13 -13.09
N HIS A 561 -1.27 21.38 -12.08
CA HIS A 561 -0.87 21.13 -10.69
C HIS A 561 -1.13 19.66 -10.36
N VAL A 562 -0.11 18.98 -9.87
CA VAL A 562 -0.20 17.57 -9.42
C VAL A 562 0.33 17.45 -8.02
N SER A 563 -0.39 16.75 -7.15
CA SER A 563 0.04 16.49 -5.78
C SER A 563 -0.24 15.06 -5.35
N VAL A 564 0.55 14.57 -4.39
CA VAL A 564 0.34 13.33 -3.67
C VAL A 564 0.33 13.60 -2.17
N THR A 565 -0.67 13.07 -1.48
CA THR A 565 -0.76 13.09 -0.02
C THR A 565 -0.60 11.67 0.49
N MET A 566 0.48 11.42 1.24
CA MET A 566 0.83 10.11 1.76
C MET A 566 0.87 10.15 3.31
N PRO A 567 -0.15 9.62 4.00
CA PRO A 567 -0.30 9.82 5.44
C PRO A 567 0.59 8.91 6.30
N SER A 568 1.18 7.84 5.73
CA SER A 568 1.71 6.75 6.54
C SER A 568 3.01 6.14 6.00
N ILE A 569 3.98 6.93 5.60
CA ILE A 569 5.27 6.44 5.11
C ILE A 569 6.12 5.96 6.30
N GLU A 570 6.34 4.64 6.37
CA GLU A 570 7.05 3.99 7.47
C GLU A 570 8.47 3.62 7.04
N VAL A 571 9.40 4.53 7.21
CA VAL A 571 10.80 4.37 6.81
C VAL A 571 11.76 4.69 7.94
N GLY A 572 12.93 4.05 7.88
CA GLY A 572 14.07 4.36 8.71
C GLY A 572 15.37 4.21 7.93
N THR A 573 16.44 4.81 8.44
CA THR A 573 17.78 4.75 7.86
C THR A 573 18.76 3.99 8.75
N VAL A 574 18.26 3.45 9.87
CA VAL A 574 19.01 2.62 10.82
C VAL A 574 18.21 1.38 11.21
N GLY A 575 18.91 0.28 11.43
CA GLY A 575 18.37 -1.01 11.86
C GLY A 575 17.80 -1.85 10.72
N GLY A 576 17.58 -3.13 11.00
CA GLY A 576 17.03 -4.09 10.05
C GLY A 576 17.80 -4.16 8.74
N GLY A 577 17.07 -4.28 7.63
CA GLY A 577 17.61 -4.41 6.27
C GLY A 577 18.43 -3.21 5.78
N THR A 578 18.35 -2.04 6.44
CA THR A 578 19.11 -0.84 6.06
C THR A 578 20.63 -1.02 6.16
N GLN A 579 21.08 -2.05 6.90
CA GLN A 579 22.50 -2.35 7.10
C GLN A 579 23.06 -3.34 6.07
N LEU A 580 22.21 -3.99 5.29
CA LEU A 580 22.66 -4.84 4.19
C LEU A 580 23.51 -4.03 3.21
N ALA A 581 24.60 -4.60 2.71
CA ALA A 581 25.59 -3.87 1.91
C ALA A 581 24.99 -3.12 0.72
N SER A 582 24.11 -3.78 -0.05
CA SER A 582 23.44 -3.21 -1.21
C SER A 582 22.49 -2.08 -0.82
N GLN A 583 21.66 -2.29 0.21
CA GLN A 583 20.70 -1.31 0.72
C GLN A 583 21.40 -0.10 1.36
N ALA A 584 22.47 -0.35 2.10
CA ALA A 584 23.30 0.71 2.67
C ALA A 584 23.98 1.57 1.57
N ALA A 585 24.38 0.97 0.43
CA ALA A 585 24.88 1.70 -0.72
C ALA A 585 23.81 2.59 -1.37
N CYS A 586 22.57 2.08 -1.51
CA CYS A 586 21.43 2.85 -2.00
C CYS A 586 21.05 4.02 -1.06
N LEU A 587 21.05 3.81 0.26
CA LEU A 587 20.85 4.88 1.23
C LEU A 587 21.99 5.92 1.18
N ASN A 588 23.22 5.47 0.91
CA ASN A 588 24.35 6.39 0.75
C ASN A 588 24.22 7.23 -0.54
N LEU A 589 23.71 6.66 -1.63
CA LEU A 589 23.40 7.39 -2.87
C LEU A 589 22.42 8.52 -2.63
N LEU A 590 21.41 8.30 -1.78
CA LEU A 590 20.43 9.31 -1.38
C LEU A 590 20.97 10.31 -0.34
N GLY A 591 22.17 10.08 0.21
CA GLY A 591 22.75 10.93 1.27
C GLY A 591 22.10 10.74 2.65
N VAL A 592 21.38 9.63 2.88
CA VAL A 592 20.62 9.38 4.12
C VAL A 592 21.06 8.14 4.88
N LYS A 593 22.24 7.59 4.58
CA LYS A 593 22.76 6.39 5.25
C LYS A 593 22.99 6.62 6.74
N GLY A 594 22.39 5.77 7.56
CA GLY A 594 22.62 5.73 9.01
C GLY A 594 21.86 6.83 9.78
N ALA A 595 22.28 7.04 11.03
CA ALA A 595 21.69 8.07 11.90
C ALA A 595 22.33 9.44 11.65
N ASN A 596 21.50 10.47 11.59
CA ASN A 596 21.97 11.85 11.64
C ASN A 596 22.28 12.22 13.09
N ARG A 597 23.54 12.55 13.37
CA ARG A 597 23.99 12.86 14.74
C ARG A 597 23.64 14.27 15.18
N ASP A 598 23.61 15.21 14.22
CA ASP A 598 23.37 16.64 14.48
C ASP A 598 21.87 16.92 14.61
N ALA A 599 21.06 16.27 13.79
CA ALA A 599 19.60 16.41 13.78
C ALA A 599 18.92 15.02 13.70
N PRO A 600 18.78 14.29 14.81
CA PRO A 600 18.18 12.95 14.82
C PRO A 600 16.80 12.93 14.18
N GLY A 601 16.59 12.00 13.25
CA GLY A 601 15.35 11.84 12.47
C GLY A 601 15.36 12.54 11.12
N SER A 602 16.34 13.42 10.83
CA SER A 602 16.37 14.14 9.55
C SER A 602 16.61 13.23 8.34
N ASN A 603 17.44 12.19 8.48
CA ASN A 603 17.69 11.24 7.41
C ASN A 603 16.42 10.43 7.08
N ALA A 604 15.70 9.94 8.08
CA ALA A 604 14.45 9.21 7.86
C ALA A 604 13.34 10.11 7.31
N ARG A 605 13.28 11.38 7.73
CA ARG A 605 12.34 12.38 7.16
C ARG A 605 12.65 12.66 5.70
N LEU A 606 13.92 12.89 5.37
CA LEU A 606 14.35 13.09 3.99
C LEU A 606 14.05 11.86 3.13
N LEU A 607 14.28 10.65 3.63
CA LEU A 607 13.92 9.44 2.90
C LEU A 607 12.41 9.40 2.62
N ALA A 608 11.56 9.77 3.58
CA ALA A 608 10.12 9.82 3.38
C ALA A 608 9.70 10.86 2.33
N THR A 609 10.34 12.04 2.30
CA THR A 609 10.06 13.05 1.26
C THR A 609 10.52 12.60 -0.12
N VAL A 610 11.65 11.90 -0.22
CA VAL A 610 12.12 11.29 -1.48
C VAL A 610 11.16 10.19 -1.96
N VAL A 611 10.63 9.36 -1.06
CA VAL A 611 9.60 8.36 -1.41
C VAL A 611 8.37 9.05 -1.98
N ALA A 612 7.86 10.10 -1.33
CA ALA A 612 6.69 10.84 -1.82
C ALA A 612 6.96 11.52 -3.17
N GLY A 613 8.13 12.13 -3.36
CA GLY A 613 8.54 12.72 -4.64
C GLY A 613 8.67 11.69 -5.77
N ALA A 614 9.20 10.50 -5.47
CA ALA A 614 9.25 9.40 -6.42
C ALA A 614 7.84 8.89 -6.79
N VAL A 615 6.93 8.79 -5.81
CA VAL A 615 5.52 8.47 -6.05
C VAL A 615 4.87 9.53 -6.93
N LEU A 616 5.07 10.81 -6.66
CA LEU A 616 4.58 11.91 -7.50
C LEU A 616 5.03 11.76 -8.96
N ALA A 617 6.31 11.47 -9.18
CA ALA A 617 6.88 11.25 -10.51
C ALA A 617 6.27 10.00 -11.19
N GLY A 618 6.13 8.90 -10.47
CA GLY A 618 5.52 7.66 -10.96
C GLY A 618 4.05 7.85 -11.34
N GLU A 619 3.27 8.49 -10.46
CA GLU A 619 1.85 8.81 -10.68
C GLU A 619 1.66 9.68 -11.91
N LEU A 620 2.40 10.80 -12.01
CA LEU A 620 2.36 11.69 -13.15
C LEU A 620 2.65 10.96 -14.47
N SER A 621 3.68 10.11 -14.48
CA SER A 621 4.09 9.37 -15.66
C SER A 621 3.08 8.31 -16.05
N LEU A 622 2.58 7.49 -15.12
CA LEU A 622 1.60 6.45 -15.45
C LEU A 622 0.28 7.05 -15.92
N MET A 623 -0.22 8.07 -15.23
CA MET A 623 -1.45 8.75 -15.63
C MET A 623 -1.34 9.32 -17.04
N SER A 624 -0.19 9.90 -17.40
CA SER A 624 0.04 10.41 -18.76
C SER A 624 0.12 9.29 -19.81
N ALA A 625 0.70 8.13 -19.48
CA ALA A 625 0.73 6.98 -20.38
C ALA A 625 -0.68 6.41 -20.65
N ILE A 626 -1.53 6.40 -19.63
CA ILE A 626 -2.92 5.97 -19.76
C ILE A 626 -3.70 6.98 -20.62
N ALA A 627 -3.59 8.29 -20.32
CA ALA A 627 -4.27 9.34 -21.07
C ALA A 627 -3.83 9.41 -22.55
N ALA A 628 -2.59 9.02 -22.85
CA ALA A 628 -2.06 8.94 -24.21
C ALA A 628 -2.33 7.59 -24.91
N GLY A 629 -3.00 6.63 -24.27
CA GLY A 629 -3.24 5.29 -24.83
C GLY A 629 -1.98 4.41 -24.98
N GLN A 630 -0.85 4.80 -24.39
CA GLN A 630 0.45 4.13 -24.60
C GLN A 630 0.75 2.99 -23.62
N LEU A 631 -0.07 2.80 -22.58
CA LEU A 631 0.21 1.84 -21.51
C LEU A 631 0.34 0.40 -22.01
N VAL A 632 -0.61 -0.06 -22.83
CA VAL A 632 -0.66 -1.45 -23.32
C VAL A 632 0.55 -1.74 -24.21
N ASN A 633 0.89 -0.83 -25.12
CA ASN A 633 2.03 -0.98 -26.04
C ASN A 633 3.34 -1.09 -25.28
N SER A 634 3.53 -0.28 -24.24
CA SER A 634 4.73 -0.34 -23.39
C SER A 634 4.84 -1.66 -22.65
N HIS A 635 3.76 -2.16 -22.05
CA HIS A 635 3.75 -3.45 -21.34
C HIS A 635 3.95 -4.63 -22.28
N MET A 636 3.38 -4.59 -23.49
CA MET A 636 3.57 -5.64 -24.51
C MET A 636 5.02 -5.73 -24.98
N LYS A 637 5.71 -4.57 -25.08
CA LYS A 637 7.10 -4.51 -25.55
C LYS A 637 8.10 -5.00 -24.50
N TYR A 638 7.89 -4.67 -23.22
CA TYR A 638 8.92 -4.85 -22.18
C TYR A 638 8.59 -5.92 -21.13
N ASN A 639 7.33 -6.31 -20.96
CA ASN A 639 6.91 -7.32 -19.97
C ASN A 639 6.56 -8.69 -20.57
N ARG A 640 6.51 -8.83 -21.90
CA ARG A 640 6.36 -10.14 -22.55
C ARG A 640 7.72 -10.63 -23.03
N SER A 641 8.16 -11.79 -22.55
CA SER A 641 9.24 -12.56 -23.13
C SER A 641 8.75 -13.16 -24.45
N ASN A 642 8.90 -12.43 -25.57
CA ASN A 642 8.68 -13.00 -26.92
C ASN A 642 9.73 -14.05 -27.31
N LYS A 643 10.68 -14.37 -26.40
CA LYS A 643 11.83 -15.24 -26.71
C LYS A 643 11.61 -16.73 -26.36
N ASP A 644 10.59 -17.06 -25.57
CA ASP A 644 10.43 -18.42 -25.07
C ASP A 644 9.36 -19.27 -25.80
N VAL A 645 8.58 -18.67 -26.71
CA VAL A 645 7.51 -19.41 -27.43
C VAL A 645 8.01 -20.08 -28.71
N THR A 646 9.24 -19.79 -29.20
CA THR A 646 9.79 -20.35 -30.43
C THR A 646 10.87 -21.43 -30.19
N LYS A 647 11.08 -21.88 -28.94
CA LYS A 647 12.05 -22.91 -28.58
C LYS A 647 11.46 -24.01 -27.67
N ALA A 648 10.18 -24.26 -27.73
CA ALA A 648 9.57 -25.45 -27.15
C ALA A 648 9.08 -26.40 -28.26
#